data_0d294cc2272aa170461ae7cb1c65d91a
#
_entry.id   0d294cc2272aa170461ae7cb1c65d91a
#
_cell.length_a   1.000
_cell.length_b   1.000
_cell.length_c   1.000
_cell.angle_alpha   90.00
_cell.angle_beta   90.00
_cell.angle_gamma   90.00
#
_symmetry.space_group_name_H-M   'P 1'
#
loop_
_entity.id
_entity.type
_entity.pdbx_description
1 polymer ?
#
loop_
_entity_poly.entity_id
_entity_poly.type
_entity_poly.pdbx_seq_one_letter_code
_entity_poly.pdbx_strand_id
1 'polypeptide(L)'
;MTDFSSIDEINYAAIVFARMNRLTALLFLPLTLHALDRLPYNHPGLVVDLGVGLWAWPVPCDADGDGDFDLMVSCPDKPSNGVYLFENVTGDTAQNKLLVFKPARRLSGTTHYVMPSYVDGKLRVLTPGAEHPHFERTGIAQRLALPVKAGFYVPEGKARGGPRVRHNPWRYADYDGDGRHDLIVGIEDWSFYGWDDAWDAQGVWQNGPLHGFVHVFRNAGTADAPQYVEPFKVDADGRPLDTFGCPSPNFVNFDDDDDLDLLCGEFLDGFTYFENVGTNSEPRYAAGRRVNDRAGAEVRMDLEMIVPIAFDWDKDGDADLIVGDEDGRVAFVENLGRVRGGEVPVFAQPVYFKQEADTLKCGALATPVGADWDGDGDTDIVSGNTAGYIEVFENLSGPKIGAPKWAAPRRLEVNGKPFRIMAGANGSIQGPAEAKWGYTTFSVADWDGDALPDIVLNSILGDIIWLQNIGTRTAPKLAAPQPIEVEWSGPQPALAWGWRKPQGKALLTQWRTTPVVFDFNKDGLLDLAVLDHEGYLAFFERARVDGKLVLKAPRRAFTDEKGEPLRLNNGTAGKSGRRKFCVTDWDGDGRFDFLLNSANADFLQHVAERDGTWVFKNAGTLATQNIEGHDVSPAVVDFDGDGVPDFLGGAEDGRFYFLKNPRPH
;
A
#
# COMPACT_ATOMS: atom_id res chain seq x y z
N MET A 1 44.99 52.09 -19.02
CA MET A 1 46.44 51.80 -19.22
C MET A 1 46.54 50.30 -19.08
N THR A 2 46.51 49.69 -20.18
CA THR A 2 47.54 48.84 -20.84
C THR A 2 47.60 47.49 -20.15
N ASP A 3 47.20 46.40 -20.64
CA ASP A 3 47.22 45.81 -22.00
C ASP A 3 48.17 44.59 -22.05
N PHE A 4 47.67 43.50 -22.67
CA PHE A 4 48.38 42.42 -23.36
C PHE A 4 49.09 41.33 -22.54
N SER A 5 48.83 40.12 -22.73
CA SER A 5 48.82 39.12 -23.80
C SER A 5 49.77 37.97 -23.45
N SER A 6 49.27 36.75 -23.48
CA SER A 6 49.40 35.71 -24.52
C SER A 6 50.61 34.78 -24.46
N ILE A 7 50.30 33.45 -24.56
CA ILE A 7 51.06 32.39 -25.31
C ILE A 7 52.39 31.92 -24.64
N ASP A 8 52.67 30.66 -24.43
CA ASP A 8 52.74 29.51 -25.32
C ASP A 8 52.96 28.17 -24.53
N GLU A 9 52.59 27.13 -25.21
CA GLU A 9 52.93 25.73 -24.99
C GLU A 9 54.42 25.48 -24.85
N ILE A 10 54.86 24.38 -24.23
CA ILE A 10 55.80 23.41 -24.83
C ILE A 10 55.79 22.09 -24.02
N ASN A 11 55.58 21.03 -24.76
CA ASN A 11 55.84 19.63 -24.48
C ASN A 11 57.24 19.34 -23.97
N TYR A 12 57.37 18.37 -23.08
CA TYR A 12 58.47 17.40 -23.16
C TYR A 12 58.00 16.01 -22.68
N ALA A 13 57.90 15.12 -23.64
CA ALA A 13 57.89 13.67 -23.45
C ALA A 13 59.32 13.16 -23.40
N ALA A 14 59.52 12.11 -22.65
CA ALA A 14 60.18 10.88 -23.06
C ALA A 14 61.16 10.27 -22.04
N ILE A 15 60.85 9.06 -21.69
CA ILE A 15 61.74 7.88 -21.57
C ILE A 15 62.58 7.76 -20.31
N VAL A 16 62.19 6.79 -19.44
CA VAL A 16 63.04 5.65 -19.03
C VAL A 16 62.18 4.40 -18.79
N PHE A 17 62.47 3.37 -19.56
CA PHE A 17 62.04 1.99 -19.42
C PHE A 17 62.80 1.31 -18.27
N ALA A 18 62.14 0.52 -17.46
CA ALA A 18 62.28 -0.93 -17.30
C ALA A 18 62.12 -1.42 -15.86
N ARG A 19 61.25 -2.31 -15.69
CA ARG A 19 61.18 -3.63 -15.05
C ARG A 19 60.05 -3.88 -14.08
N MET A 20 59.16 -4.63 -14.65
CA MET A 20 58.38 -5.78 -14.08
C MET A 20 58.11 -5.79 -12.56
N ASN A 21 56.81 -5.63 -12.24
CA ASN A 21 56.18 -6.62 -11.41
C ASN A 21 54.68 -6.69 -11.73
N ARG A 22 54.14 -7.91 -11.87
CA ARG A 22 52.77 -8.21 -12.16
C ARG A 22 51.89 -7.68 -11.01
N LEU A 23 51.29 -6.54 -11.16
CA LEU A 23 50.11 -6.14 -10.42
C LEU A 23 48.90 -6.40 -11.33
N THR A 24 48.07 -7.30 -10.89
CA THR A 24 46.73 -7.54 -11.41
C THR A 24 46.00 -6.20 -11.43
N ALA A 25 45.81 -5.65 -12.61
CA ALA A 25 44.91 -4.50 -12.79
C ALA A 25 43.50 -5.02 -12.56
N LEU A 26 42.93 -4.76 -11.39
CA LEU A 26 41.48 -4.73 -11.22
C LEU A 26 40.95 -3.64 -12.16
N LEU A 27 40.39 -4.06 -13.27
CA LEU A 27 39.53 -3.22 -14.09
C LEU A 27 38.36 -2.82 -13.23
N PHE A 28 38.35 -1.62 -12.68
CA PHE A 28 37.13 -0.95 -12.31
C PHE A 28 36.36 -0.68 -13.60
N LEU A 29 35.57 -1.61 -14.07
CA LEU A 29 34.48 -1.28 -14.97
C LEU A 29 33.58 -0.27 -14.22
N PRO A 30 33.24 0.89 -14.83
CA PRO A 30 32.21 1.71 -14.24
C PRO A 30 30.95 0.85 -14.18
N LEU A 31 30.43 0.60 -12.96
CA LEU A 31 29.08 0.09 -12.79
C LEU A 31 28.18 1.09 -13.52
N THR A 32 27.68 0.71 -14.68
CA THR A 32 26.51 1.36 -15.26
C THR A 32 25.37 0.98 -14.33
N LEU A 33 25.06 1.84 -13.37
CA LEU A 33 23.90 1.71 -12.51
C LEU A 33 22.68 1.69 -13.42
N HIS A 34 22.10 0.53 -13.62
CA HIS A 34 20.83 0.38 -14.31
C HIS A 34 19.74 0.98 -13.44
N ALA A 35 18.82 1.73 -14.05
CA ALA A 35 17.66 2.24 -13.35
C ALA A 35 16.71 1.09 -12.99
N LEU A 36 16.04 1.20 -11.85
CA LEU A 36 14.90 0.35 -11.51
C LEU A 36 13.70 0.82 -12.34
N ASP A 37 13.29 0.01 -13.31
CA ASP A 37 12.17 0.34 -14.19
C ASP A 37 10.88 -0.34 -13.72
N ARG A 38 9.74 0.37 -13.84
CA ARG A 38 8.44 -0.23 -13.61
C ARG A 38 8.14 -1.26 -14.68
N LEU A 39 7.65 -2.41 -14.27
CA LEU A 39 7.33 -3.50 -15.19
C LEU A 39 6.06 -3.17 -15.98
N PRO A 40 6.13 -3.01 -17.33
CA PRO A 40 4.97 -2.70 -18.16
C PRO A 40 4.16 -3.96 -18.47
N TYR A 41 2.84 -3.81 -18.72
CA TYR A 41 2.00 -4.93 -19.16
C TYR A 41 2.38 -5.47 -20.54
N ASN A 42 2.96 -4.64 -21.41
CA ASN A 42 3.26 -5.00 -22.80
C ASN A 42 2.05 -5.61 -23.55
N HIS A 43 0.82 -5.21 -23.17
CA HIS A 43 -0.41 -5.79 -23.65
C HIS A 43 -1.39 -4.71 -24.15
N PRO A 44 -1.22 -4.23 -25.40
CA PRO A 44 -2.11 -3.22 -25.96
C PRO A 44 -3.58 -3.64 -25.92
N GLY A 45 -4.45 -2.75 -25.45
CA GLY A 45 -5.89 -2.99 -25.35
C GLY A 45 -6.33 -3.77 -24.10
N LEU A 46 -5.40 -4.15 -23.23
CA LEU A 46 -5.76 -4.70 -21.92
C LEU A 46 -6.36 -3.60 -21.05
N VAL A 47 -7.41 -3.95 -20.29
CA VAL A 47 -8.08 -3.08 -19.31
C VAL A 47 -7.90 -3.68 -17.92
N VAL A 48 -7.49 -2.83 -16.96
CA VAL A 48 -7.23 -3.20 -15.57
C VAL A 48 -7.91 -2.22 -14.62
N ASP A 49 -7.86 -2.46 -13.31
CA ASP A 49 -8.32 -1.49 -12.31
C ASP A 49 -7.51 -0.20 -12.43
N LEU A 50 -8.20 0.95 -12.38
CA LEU A 50 -7.56 2.24 -12.25
C LEU A 50 -6.79 2.31 -10.94
N GLY A 51 -5.55 2.78 -10.97
CA GLY A 51 -4.77 2.86 -9.75
C GLY A 51 -3.61 3.85 -9.80
N VAL A 52 -3.48 4.60 -8.70
CA VAL A 52 -2.29 5.42 -8.37
C VAL A 52 -1.37 4.64 -7.42
N GLY A 53 -0.58 5.30 -6.61
CA GLY A 53 0.16 4.66 -5.52
C GLY A 53 -0.71 4.42 -4.30
N LEU A 54 -0.13 4.43 -3.11
CA LEU A 54 -0.85 4.28 -1.86
C LEU A 54 -1.72 5.52 -1.59
N TRP A 55 -2.97 5.27 -1.21
CA TRP A 55 -3.97 6.22 -0.74
C TRP A 55 -4.44 7.24 -1.80
N ALA A 56 -5.49 6.90 -2.52
CA ALA A 56 -6.10 7.74 -3.54
C ALA A 56 -6.98 8.86 -2.96
N TRP A 57 -6.74 10.10 -3.43
CA TRP A 57 -7.56 11.28 -3.12
C TRP A 57 -8.17 11.80 -4.42
N PRO A 58 -9.41 11.40 -4.75
CA PRO A 58 -10.02 11.72 -6.04
C PRO A 58 -10.49 13.18 -6.13
N VAL A 59 -10.39 13.73 -7.33
CA VAL A 59 -10.87 15.04 -7.71
C VAL A 59 -11.54 14.92 -9.08
N PRO A 60 -12.82 14.48 -9.13
CA PRO A 60 -13.58 14.43 -10.39
C PRO A 60 -13.80 15.85 -10.95
N CYS A 61 -13.57 16.05 -12.25
CA CYS A 61 -13.75 17.33 -12.93
C CYS A 61 -13.66 17.17 -14.45
N ASP A 62 -14.15 18.15 -15.19
CA ASP A 62 -13.85 18.34 -16.60
C ASP A 62 -12.50 19.09 -16.69
N ALA A 63 -11.40 18.34 -16.89
CA ALA A 63 -10.04 18.88 -16.78
C ALA A 63 -9.57 19.59 -18.06
N ASP A 64 -10.09 19.21 -19.22
CA ASP A 64 -9.69 19.77 -20.51
C ASP A 64 -10.75 20.73 -21.12
N GLY A 65 -11.96 20.75 -20.58
CA GLY A 65 -13.04 21.67 -20.96
C GLY A 65 -13.88 21.16 -22.14
N ASP A 66 -13.90 19.84 -22.38
CA ASP A 66 -14.68 19.25 -23.46
C ASP A 66 -16.10 18.88 -23.07
N GLY A 67 -16.44 18.98 -21.79
CA GLY A 67 -17.77 18.72 -21.21
C GLY A 67 -17.96 17.33 -20.65
N ASP A 68 -16.98 16.46 -20.80
CA ASP A 68 -16.94 15.12 -20.21
C ASP A 68 -16.15 15.13 -18.89
N PHE A 69 -16.54 14.28 -17.94
CA PHE A 69 -15.80 14.24 -16.68
C PHE A 69 -14.58 13.36 -16.76
N ASP A 70 -13.46 13.91 -16.36
CA ASP A 70 -12.19 13.26 -16.10
C ASP A 70 -12.04 12.95 -14.62
N LEU A 71 -11.00 12.17 -14.29
CA LEU A 71 -10.64 11.88 -12.92
C LEU A 71 -9.21 12.32 -12.64
N MET A 72 -9.04 13.33 -11.79
CA MET A 72 -7.75 13.59 -11.18
C MET A 72 -7.64 12.84 -9.85
N VAL A 73 -6.45 12.33 -9.54
CA VAL A 73 -6.19 11.63 -8.28
C VAL A 73 -4.87 12.11 -7.69
N SER A 74 -4.91 12.59 -6.46
CA SER A 74 -3.71 12.85 -5.68
C SER A 74 -3.33 11.59 -4.90
N CYS A 75 -2.03 11.25 -4.92
CA CYS A 75 -1.46 10.14 -4.19
C CYS A 75 -0.28 10.68 -3.35
N PRO A 76 -0.37 10.75 -2.02
CA PRO A 76 0.64 11.42 -1.19
C PRO A 76 1.90 10.59 -0.94
N ASP A 77 1.83 9.26 -0.99
CA ASP A 77 2.88 8.39 -0.50
C ASP A 77 3.86 7.94 -1.59
N LYS A 78 5.08 7.62 -1.18
CA LYS A 78 6.19 7.23 -2.07
C LYS A 78 6.01 5.77 -2.55
N PRO A 79 6.70 5.38 -3.61
CA PRO A 79 7.60 6.19 -4.46
C PRO A 79 6.88 7.00 -5.55
N SER A 80 5.58 6.80 -5.71
CA SER A 80 4.78 7.37 -6.82
C SER A 80 3.98 8.61 -6.44
N ASN A 81 4.39 9.35 -5.41
CA ASN A 81 3.66 10.53 -4.97
C ASN A 81 3.49 11.57 -6.09
N GLY A 82 2.25 12.06 -6.26
CA GLY A 82 1.92 13.02 -7.30
C GLY A 82 0.44 13.28 -7.46
N VAL A 83 0.11 14.23 -8.32
CA VAL A 83 -1.23 14.46 -8.86
C VAL A 83 -1.27 13.86 -10.26
N TYR A 84 -2.20 12.98 -10.51
CA TYR A 84 -2.36 12.21 -11.74
C TYR A 84 -3.69 12.57 -12.40
N LEU A 85 -3.69 12.73 -13.72
CA LEU A 85 -4.89 12.89 -14.55
C LEU A 85 -5.13 11.59 -15.30
N PHE A 86 -6.32 11.06 -15.15
CA PHE A 86 -6.92 9.99 -15.95
C PHE A 86 -7.93 10.62 -16.88
N GLU A 87 -7.57 10.71 -18.15
CA GLU A 87 -8.38 11.35 -19.19
C GLU A 87 -9.48 10.40 -19.65
N ASN A 88 -10.71 10.92 -19.70
CA ASN A 88 -11.85 10.26 -20.29
C ASN A 88 -11.89 10.56 -21.80
N VAL A 89 -11.76 9.55 -22.63
CA VAL A 89 -11.83 9.67 -24.08
C VAL A 89 -13.05 8.95 -24.66
N THR A 90 -13.98 8.52 -23.80
CA THR A 90 -15.10 7.67 -24.19
C THR A 90 -16.42 8.42 -24.22
N GLY A 91 -16.46 9.65 -23.72
CA GLY A 91 -17.60 10.57 -23.78
C GLY A 91 -18.38 10.73 -22.48
N ASP A 92 -19.59 11.24 -22.60
CA ASP A 92 -20.41 11.73 -21.50
C ASP A 92 -20.74 10.67 -20.44
N THR A 93 -20.44 10.97 -19.19
CA THR A 93 -20.71 10.13 -18.03
C THR A 93 -22.21 9.87 -17.82
N ALA A 94 -23.10 10.77 -18.25
CA ALA A 94 -24.55 10.53 -18.28
C ALA A 94 -24.96 9.31 -19.13
N GLN A 95 -24.16 8.95 -20.11
CA GLN A 95 -24.43 7.81 -21.01
C GLN A 95 -23.64 6.56 -20.61
N ASN A 96 -22.46 6.74 -20.01
CA ASN A 96 -21.59 5.66 -19.56
C ASN A 96 -20.92 6.01 -18.25
N LYS A 97 -21.49 5.56 -17.13
CA LYS A 97 -21.01 5.86 -15.77
C LYS A 97 -19.67 5.19 -15.46
N LEU A 98 -19.38 4.04 -16.09
CA LEU A 98 -18.20 3.20 -15.83
C LEU A 98 -17.27 3.21 -17.03
N LEU A 99 -16.56 4.29 -17.17
CA LEU A 99 -15.60 4.55 -18.24
C LEU A 99 -14.36 3.68 -18.12
N VAL A 100 -13.63 3.56 -19.23
CA VAL A 100 -12.24 3.11 -19.25
C VAL A 100 -11.37 4.32 -19.55
N PHE A 101 -10.60 4.73 -18.56
CA PHE A 101 -9.72 5.89 -18.67
C PHE A 101 -8.43 5.56 -19.42
N LYS A 102 -7.77 6.59 -19.95
CA LYS A 102 -6.39 6.49 -20.41
C LYS A 102 -5.43 6.26 -19.23
N PRO A 103 -4.23 5.69 -19.50
CA PRO A 103 -3.18 5.60 -18.48
C PRO A 103 -2.87 6.96 -17.85
N ALA A 104 -2.65 6.98 -16.55
CA ALA A 104 -2.45 8.20 -15.80
C ALA A 104 -1.29 9.07 -16.31
N ARG A 105 -1.53 10.36 -16.47
CA ARG A 105 -0.49 11.36 -16.71
C ARG A 105 -0.20 12.15 -15.43
N ARG A 106 1.03 12.08 -14.92
CA ARG A 106 1.45 12.84 -13.75
C ARG A 106 1.57 14.33 -14.08
N LEU A 107 0.86 15.18 -13.34
CA LEU A 107 0.83 16.64 -13.55
C LEU A 107 1.83 17.39 -12.66
N SER A 108 1.92 16.99 -11.39
CA SER A 108 2.77 17.67 -10.41
C SER A 108 3.22 16.72 -9.30
N GLY A 109 4.04 17.22 -8.38
CA GLY A 109 4.14 16.65 -7.04
C GLY A 109 2.80 16.74 -6.30
N THR A 110 2.78 16.30 -5.05
CA THR A 110 1.61 16.41 -4.20
C THR A 110 1.98 16.65 -2.73
N THR A 111 0.93 16.81 -1.92
CA THR A 111 0.97 16.84 -0.45
C THR A 111 -0.23 16.04 0.07
N HIS A 112 -0.26 15.78 1.37
CA HIS A 112 -1.40 15.10 1.97
C HIS A 112 -2.67 15.96 1.96
N TYR A 113 -3.84 15.30 1.96
CA TYR A 113 -5.16 15.87 2.18
C TYR A 113 -5.61 16.85 1.10
N VAL A 114 -5.40 16.50 -0.16
CA VAL A 114 -5.91 17.25 -1.32
C VAL A 114 -7.41 16.99 -1.45
N MET A 115 -8.24 18.03 -1.29
CA MET A 115 -9.70 17.89 -1.30
C MET A 115 -10.34 18.89 -2.26
N PRO A 116 -11.28 18.44 -3.12
CA PRO A 116 -12.08 19.32 -3.95
C PRO A 116 -13.26 19.92 -3.18
N SER A 117 -13.72 21.06 -3.66
CA SER A 117 -14.98 21.70 -3.32
C SER A 117 -15.62 22.18 -4.61
N TYR A 118 -16.92 21.95 -4.78
CA TYR A 118 -17.69 22.39 -5.95
C TYR A 118 -18.62 23.51 -5.50
N VAL A 119 -18.10 24.73 -5.53
CA VAL A 119 -18.78 25.93 -5.03
C VAL A 119 -18.93 26.95 -6.16
N ASP A 120 -20.12 27.58 -6.28
CA ASP A 120 -20.45 28.51 -7.36
C ASP A 120 -20.23 27.89 -8.77
N GLY A 121 -20.46 26.59 -8.93
CA GLY A 121 -20.24 25.86 -10.17
C GLY A 121 -18.78 25.77 -10.60
N LYS A 122 -17.85 25.91 -9.65
CA LYS A 122 -16.40 25.88 -9.90
C LYS A 122 -15.71 24.87 -8.99
N LEU A 123 -14.71 24.19 -9.55
CA LEU A 123 -13.77 23.40 -8.77
C LEU A 123 -12.82 24.33 -8.01
N ARG A 124 -12.72 24.12 -6.70
CA ARG A 124 -11.70 24.70 -5.84
C ARG A 124 -11.04 23.60 -5.03
N VAL A 125 -9.72 23.52 -5.06
CA VAL A 125 -8.97 22.42 -4.40
C VAL A 125 -8.16 22.97 -3.24
N LEU A 126 -8.34 22.36 -2.08
CA LEU A 126 -7.70 22.78 -0.84
C LEU A 126 -6.75 21.71 -0.30
N THR A 127 -5.77 22.20 0.45
CA THR A 127 -4.95 21.43 1.39
C THR A 127 -4.86 22.20 2.70
N PRO A 128 -4.40 21.63 3.82
CA PRO A 128 -4.31 22.36 5.08
C PRO A 128 -3.59 23.71 4.94
N GLY A 129 -4.35 24.80 5.18
CA GLY A 129 -3.86 26.17 5.10
C GLY A 129 -3.63 26.73 3.70
N ALA A 130 -4.11 26.09 2.65
CA ALA A 130 -3.91 26.58 1.29
C ALA A 130 -5.02 26.15 0.32
N GLU A 131 -5.21 26.98 -0.71
CA GLU A 131 -5.96 26.68 -1.91
C GLU A 131 -5.01 26.59 -3.11
N HIS A 132 -5.34 25.72 -4.08
CA HIS A 132 -4.55 25.48 -5.29
C HIS A 132 -5.33 25.91 -6.54
N PRO A 133 -5.13 27.18 -7.01
CA PRO A 133 -5.80 27.67 -8.22
C PRO A 133 -5.38 26.88 -9.46
N HIS A 134 -6.33 26.72 -10.38
CA HIS A 134 -6.09 26.01 -11.65
C HIS A 134 -5.53 24.59 -11.45
N PHE A 135 -6.05 23.91 -10.43
CA PHE A 135 -5.60 22.56 -10.06
C PHE A 135 -5.72 21.58 -11.23
N GLU A 136 -6.75 21.69 -12.04
CA GLU A 136 -6.99 20.89 -13.24
C GLU A 136 -5.84 20.93 -14.26
N ARG A 137 -5.03 22.01 -14.24
CA ARG A 137 -3.91 22.22 -15.16
C ARG A 137 -2.55 22.06 -14.49
N THR A 138 -2.44 22.46 -13.24
CA THR A 138 -1.15 22.68 -12.57
C THR A 138 -0.94 21.77 -11.35
N GLY A 139 -1.97 21.00 -10.95
CA GLY A 139 -1.95 20.27 -9.69
C GLY A 139 -1.71 21.22 -8.52
N ILE A 140 -0.77 20.89 -7.64
CA ILE A 140 -0.44 21.72 -6.47
C ILE A 140 0.64 22.80 -6.77
N ALA A 141 1.05 23.00 -8.01
CA ALA A 141 2.16 23.93 -8.33
C ALA A 141 1.86 25.38 -7.99
N GLN A 142 0.58 25.81 -8.04
CA GLN A 142 0.14 27.10 -7.56
C GLN A 142 -0.48 26.98 -6.17
N ARG A 143 -0.18 27.94 -5.28
CA ARG A 143 -0.63 27.89 -3.90
C ARG A 143 -0.99 29.29 -3.39
N LEU A 144 -2.20 29.45 -2.89
CA LEU A 144 -2.68 30.63 -2.16
C LEU A 144 -2.84 30.24 -0.68
N ALA A 145 -2.17 30.99 0.21
CA ALA A 145 -2.33 30.76 1.63
C ALA A 145 -3.70 31.20 2.13
N LEU A 146 -4.35 30.36 2.91
CA LEU A 146 -5.59 30.71 3.61
C LEU A 146 -5.26 31.42 4.93
N PRO A 147 -6.11 32.38 5.39
CA PRO A 147 -5.88 33.14 6.61
C PRO A 147 -6.23 32.32 7.87
N VAL A 148 -6.00 31.00 7.84
CA VAL A 148 -6.26 30.06 8.93
C VAL A 148 -5.04 29.16 9.13
N LYS A 149 -4.68 28.91 10.37
CA LYS A 149 -3.56 28.03 10.69
C LYS A 149 -3.93 26.56 10.46
N ALA A 150 -3.14 25.84 9.69
CA ALA A 150 -3.33 24.40 9.44
C ALA A 150 -3.34 23.55 10.73
N GLY A 151 -2.56 23.94 11.73
CA GLY A 151 -2.47 23.28 13.04
C GLY A 151 -3.30 23.96 14.12
N PHE A 152 -4.53 24.33 13.86
CA PHE A 152 -5.43 24.98 14.83
C PHE A 152 -5.91 24.01 15.92
N TYR A 153 -6.07 22.75 15.58
CA TYR A 153 -6.60 21.71 16.48
C TYR A 153 -5.55 21.26 17.50
N VAL A 154 -5.93 21.20 18.75
CA VAL A 154 -5.10 20.70 19.84
C VAL A 154 -5.72 19.40 20.36
N PRO A 155 -5.07 18.25 20.13
CA PRO A 155 -5.54 16.97 20.65
C PRO A 155 -5.60 16.92 22.17
N GLU A 156 -6.67 16.32 22.72
CA GLU A 156 -6.93 16.30 24.16
C GLU A 156 -6.48 15.00 24.84
N GLY A 157 -6.36 13.92 24.10
CA GLY A 157 -6.02 12.60 24.62
C GLY A 157 -4.55 12.45 24.99
N LYS A 158 -4.25 11.40 25.76
CA LYS A 158 -2.92 11.11 26.32
C LYS A 158 -2.48 9.67 26.11
N ALA A 159 -2.97 9.02 25.05
CA ALA A 159 -2.54 7.65 24.76
C ALA A 159 -1.03 7.57 24.49
N ARG A 160 -0.48 6.38 24.62
CA ARG A 160 0.93 6.10 24.35
C ARG A 160 1.26 6.47 22.89
N GLY A 161 2.35 7.18 22.66
CA GLY A 161 2.72 7.71 21.36
C GLY A 161 2.50 9.21 21.19
N GLY A 162 1.78 9.84 22.12
CA GLY A 162 1.54 11.28 22.17
C GLY A 162 0.39 11.75 21.26
N PRO A 163 0.05 13.04 21.37
CA PRO A 163 -1.03 13.63 20.58
C PRO A 163 -0.66 13.64 19.10
N ARG A 164 -1.56 13.16 18.24
CA ARG A 164 -1.34 13.08 16.78
C ARG A 164 -2.62 13.32 16.03
N VAL A 165 -2.54 14.15 14.99
CA VAL A 165 -3.55 14.31 13.94
C VAL A 165 -2.98 13.68 12.66
N ARG A 166 -3.70 12.73 12.07
CA ARG A 166 -3.23 12.03 10.85
C ARG A 166 -4.03 12.37 9.61
N HIS A 167 -5.28 12.81 9.74
CA HIS A 167 -6.14 13.19 8.65
C HIS A 167 -6.67 14.57 8.91
N ASN A 168 -6.53 15.48 7.94
CA ASN A 168 -6.86 16.89 8.09
C ASN A 168 -7.29 17.48 6.72
N PRO A 169 -8.39 16.97 6.11
CA PRO A 169 -8.91 17.48 4.84
C PRO A 169 -9.64 18.80 5.04
N TRP A 170 -9.47 19.72 4.10
CA TRP A 170 -10.08 21.05 4.08
C TRP A 170 -10.96 21.23 2.86
N ARG A 171 -12.19 21.76 3.05
CA ARG A 171 -13.16 22.01 1.99
C ARG A 171 -13.88 23.34 2.22
N TYR A 172 -14.49 23.86 1.16
CA TYR A 172 -15.47 24.92 1.25
C TYR A 172 -16.89 24.35 1.21
N ALA A 173 -17.80 24.95 1.98
CA ALA A 173 -19.24 24.80 1.89
C ALA A 173 -19.91 26.09 2.39
N ASP A 174 -21.11 26.40 1.94
CA ASP A 174 -21.97 27.44 2.53
C ASP A 174 -22.76 26.77 3.67
N TYR A 175 -22.11 26.67 4.84
CA TYR A 175 -22.60 25.88 5.97
C TYR A 175 -23.89 26.43 6.58
N ASP A 176 -24.04 27.77 6.61
CA ASP A 176 -25.19 28.44 7.23
C ASP A 176 -26.09 29.17 6.22
N GLY A 177 -25.94 28.86 4.92
CA GLY A 177 -26.82 29.34 3.86
C GLY A 177 -26.80 30.87 3.65
N ASP A 178 -25.71 31.53 4.05
CA ASP A 178 -25.59 32.98 3.96
C ASP A 178 -24.95 33.47 2.65
N GLY A 179 -24.66 32.57 1.72
CA GLY A 179 -24.06 32.82 0.42
C GLY A 179 -22.54 33.03 0.47
N ARG A 180 -21.88 32.76 1.59
CA ARG A 180 -20.43 32.84 1.73
C ARG A 180 -19.87 31.46 2.01
N HIS A 181 -18.71 31.20 1.44
CA HIS A 181 -18.05 29.89 1.69
C HIS A 181 -17.37 29.87 3.03
N ASP A 182 -17.83 29.00 3.90
CA ASP A 182 -17.20 28.60 5.14
C ASP A 182 -16.09 27.59 4.88
N LEU A 183 -15.19 27.42 5.85
CA LEU A 183 -14.12 26.45 5.76
C LEU A 183 -14.46 25.24 6.65
N ILE A 184 -14.58 24.09 6.03
CA ILE A 184 -14.87 22.81 6.67
C ILE A 184 -13.58 22.05 6.82
N VAL A 185 -13.32 21.50 8.02
CA VAL A 185 -12.09 20.74 8.31
C VAL A 185 -12.43 19.45 9.02
N GLY A 186 -12.03 18.33 8.40
CA GLY A 186 -12.03 17.04 9.06
C GLY A 186 -10.77 16.87 9.93
N ILE A 187 -10.91 16.28 11.10
CA ILE A 187 -9.79 16.00 12.02
C ILE A 187 -9.85 14.56 12.47
N GLU A 188 -8.80 13.80 12.20
CA GLU A 188 -8.60 12.49 12.78
C GLU A 188 -7.69 12.59 14.00
N ASP A 189 -8.22 12.32 15.19
CA ASP A 189 -7.51 12.43 16.45
C ASP A 189 -7.10 11.06 17.00
N TRP A 190 -5.80 10.81 16.94
CA TRP A 190 -5.16 9.59 17.47
C TRP A 190 -4.78 9.68 18.93
N SER A 191 -5.01 10.81 19.60
CA SER A 191 -4.50 11.05 20.95
C SER A 191 -5.11 10.14 22.02
N PHE A 192 -6.30 9.57 21.78
CA PHE A 192 -6.93 8.57 22.63
C PHE A 192 -6.60 7.13 22.20
N TYR A 193 -6.56 6.89 20.90
CA TYR A 193 -6.25 5.58 20.32
C TYR A 193 -4.76 5.23 20.50
N GLY A 194 -3.90 6.23 20.36
CA GLY A 194 -2.45 6.05 20.46
C GLY A 194 -1.86 5.30 19.27
N TRP A 195 -0.85 4.55 19.54
CA TRP A 195 -0.10 3.79 18.56
C TRP A 195 0.23 2.44 19.18
N ASP A 196 0.84 1.56 18.52
CA ASP A 196 1.28 0.22 18.91
C ASP A 196 1.27 -0.14 20.41
N ASP A 197 1.24 -1.46 20.70
CA ASP A 197 1.59 -2.02 22.01
C ASP A 197 0.59 -1.65 23.14
N ALA A 198 -0.68 -1.48 22.78
CA ALA A 198 -1.74 -1.24 23.76
C ALA A 198 -2.56 -2.50 24.11
N TRP A 199 -2.11 -3.67 23.72
CA TRP A 199 -2.70 -4.95 24.08
C TRP A 199 -2.17 -5.43 25.43
N ASP A 200 -3.07 -5.82 26.32
CA ASP A 200 -2.69 -6.46 27.58
C ASP A 200 -2.34 -7.94 27.41
N ALA A 201 -1.93 -8.58 28.50
CA ALA A 201 -1.59 -10.00 28.50
C ALA A 201 -2.77 -10.93 28.19
N GLN A 202 -4.00 -10.44 28.21
CA GLN A 202 -5.23 -11.14 27.86
C GLN A 202 -5.63 -10.92 26.39
N GLY A 203 -4.91 -10.07 25.65
CA GLY A 203 -5.23 -9.71 24.27
C GLY A 203 -6.39 -8.72 24.16
N VAL A 204 -6.56 -7.83 25.14
CA VAL A 204 -7.58 -6.77 25.14
C VAL A 204 -6.91 -5.43 24.88
N TRP A 205 -7.47 -4.68 23.91
CA TRP A 205 -7.03 -3.32 23.60
C TRP A 205 -7.32 -2.37 24.75
N GLN A 206 -6.33 -1.63 25.21
CA GLN A 206 -6.39 -0.81 26.42
C GLN A 206 -6.55 0.69 26.17
N ASN A 207 -6.35 1.15 24.93
CA ASN A 207 -6.52 2.54 24.57
C ASN A 207 -7.97 2.87 24.21
N GLY A 208 -8.27 4.16 24.07
CA GLY A 208 -9.57 4.65 23.64
C GLY A 208 -9.82 4.48 22.14
N PRO A 209 -10.96 5.00 21.65
CA PRO A 209 -11.30 4.94 20.24
C PRO A 209 -10.43 5.88 19.39
N LEU A 210 -10.43 5.62 18.08
CA LEU A 210 -9.97 6.56 17.08
C LEU A 210 -11.10 7.55 16.79
N HIS A 211 -10.86 8.85 16.96
CA HIS A 211 -11.88 9.87 16.76
C HIS A 211 -11.77 10.55 15.41
N GLY A 212 -12.91 10.88 14.82
CA GLY A 212 -13.05 11.68 13.61
C GLY A 212 -14.03 12.84 13.80
N PHE A 213 -13.51 14.07 13.91
CA PHE A 213 -14.31 15.27 14.16
C PHE A 213 -14.42 16.15 12.92
N VAL A 214 -15.55 16.85 12.76
CA VAL A 214 -15.75 17.88 11.74
C VAL A 214 -15.79 19.25 12.41
N HIS A 215 -15.00 20.19 11.89
CA HIS A 215 -14.94 21.57 12.37
C HIS A 215 -15.37 22.52 11.29
N VAL A 216 -16.03 23.60 11.66
CA VAL A 216 -16.46 24.68 10.79
C VAL A 216 -15.88 26.02 11.24
N PHE A 217 -15.22 26.72 10.32
CA PHE A 217 -14.82 28.11 10.44
C PHE A 217 -15.80 28.96 9.63
N ARG A 218 -16.72 29.65 10.25
CA ARG A 218 -17.64 30.54 9.55
C ARG A 218 -16.91 31.74 8.95
N ASN A 219 -17.31 32.13 7.74
CA ASN A 219 -16.79 33.31 7.08
C ASN A 219 -17.64 34.54 7.42
N ALA A 220 -17.20 35.34 8.38
CA ALA A 220 -17.83 36.61 8.74
C ALA A 220 -17.44 37.79 7.82
N GLY A 221 -16.57 37.56 6.83
CA GLY A 221 -16.11 38.54 5.86
C GLY A 221 -17.00 38.62 4.59
N THR A 222 -16.34 38.63 3.44
CA THR A 222 -17.01 38.57 2.11
C THR A 222 -16.39 37.44 1.30
N ALA A 223 -16.98 37.11 0.13
CA ALA A 223 -16.42 36.12 -0.77
C ALA A 223 -14.98 36.47 -1.22
N ASP A 224 -14.71 37.76 -1.50
CA ASP A 224 -13.38 38.23 -1.96
C ASP A 224 -12.40 38.50 -0.82
N ALA A 225 -12.87 38.67 0.41
CA ALA A 225 -12.09 38.98 1.58
C ALA A 225 -12.60 38.17 2.80
N PRO A 226 -12.39 36.83 2.82
CA PRO A 226 -12.92 35.97 3.86
C PRO A 226 -12.26 36.28 5.21
N GLN A 227 -13.08 36.30 6.26
CA GLN A 227 -12.66 36.49 7.66
C GLN A 227 -13.22 35.34 8.47
N TYR A 228 -12.44 34.29 8.63
CA TYR A 228 -12.84 33.10 9.36
C TYR A 228 -12.79 33.36 10.86
N VAL A 229 -13.89 33.05 11.55
CA VAL A 229 -13.99 33.15 13.01
C VAL A 229 -13.46 31.89 13.69
N GLU A 230 -13.40 31.89 15.02
CA GLU A 230 -12.97 30.72 15.80
C GLU A 230 -13.81 29.48 15.43
N PRO A 231 -13.18 28.34 15.16
CA PRO A 231 -13.89 27.13 14.73
C PRO A 231 -14.67 26.49 15.86
N PHE A 232 -15.75 25.80 15.50
CA PHE A 232 -16.50 24.93 16.38
C PHE A 232 -16.59 23.53 15.81
N LYS A 233 -16.75 22.52 16.67
CA LYS A 233 -17.07 21.15 16.26
C LYS A 233 -18.54 21.08 15.86
N VAL A 234 -18.85 20.40 14.76
CA VAL A 234 -20.23 20.08 14.37
C VAL A 234 -20.81 19.10 15.39
N ASP A 235 -21.99 19.38 15.89
CA ASP A 235 -22.73 18.49 16.76
C ASP A 235 -23.75 17.64 15.97
N ALA A 236 -23.92 16.40 16.37
CA ALA A 236 -24.99 15.52 15.94
C ALA A 236 -25.69 14.94 17.16
N ASP A 237 -27.02 15.04 17.22
CA ASP A 237 -27.84 14.61 18.38
C ASP A 237 -27.35 15.21 19.71
N GLY A 238 -26.96 16.51 19.68
CA GLY A 238 -26.56 17.29 20.86
C GLY A 238 -25.19 16.96 21.46
N ARG A 239 -24.32 16.29 20.74
CA ARG A 239 -22.92 16.00 21.10
C ARG A 239 -22.02 16.13 19.88
N PRO A 240 -20.71 16.37 20.07
CA PRO A 240 -19.78 16.44 18.95
C PRO A 240 -19.92 15.22 18.04
N LEU A 241 -20.11 15.47 16.73
CA LEU A 241 -20.09 14.45 15.71
C LEU A 241 -18.74 13.75 15.76
N ASP A 242 -18.77 12.43 15.77
CA ASP A 242 -17.59 11.57 15.86
C ASP A 242 -17.74 10.37 14.96
N THR A 243 -16.88 10.29 13.95
CA THR A 243 -16.71 9.10 13.12
C THR A 243 -15.54 8.27 13.61
N PHE A 244 -15.39 7.05 13.11
CA PHE A 244 -14.21 6.23 13.44
C PHE A 244 -13.02 6.65 12.56
N GLY A 245 -12.36 7.77 12.90
CA GLY A 245 -11.25 8.34 12.12
C GLY A 245 -11.65 8.90 10.76
N CYS A 246 -10.70 9.35 9.97
CA CYS A 246 -10.77 9.81 8.57
C CYS A 246 -12.10 10.50 8.15
N PRO A 247 -12.58 11.53 8.85
CA PRO A 247 -13.85 12.18 8.55
C PRO A 247 -13.70 13.03 7.28
N SER A 248 -13.86 12.45 6.11
CA SER A 248 -13.90 13.18 4.83
C SER A 248 -15.30 13.76 4.63
N PRO A 249 -15.61 14.98 5.15
CA PRO A 249 -16.97 15.50 5.22
C PRO A 249 -17.46 15.99 3.86
N ASN A 250 -18.70 15.63 3.48
CA ASN A 250 -19.40 16.12 2.29
C ASN A 250 -20.71 16.74 2.74
N PHE A 251 -20.85 18.06 2.57
CA PHE A 251 -22.08 18.80 2.83
C PHE A 251 -22.84 18.96 1.51
N VAL A 252 -23.92 18.22 1.35
CA VAL A 252 -24.73 18.15 0.14
C VAL A 252 -26.20 17.93 0.55
N ASN A 253 -27.13 18.49 -0.18
CA ASN A 253 -28.56 18.17 -0.06
C ASN A 253 -28.78 16.78 -0.67
N PHE A 254 -28.87 15.73 0.17
CA PHE A 254 -29.06 14.35 -0.27
C PHE A 254 -30.54 13.94 -0.31
N ASP A 255 -31.45 14.66 0.36
CA ASP A 255 -32.85 14.27 0.53
C ASP A 255 -33.87 15.26 -0.09
N ASP A 256 -33.37 16.24 -0.85
CA ASP A 256 -34.17 17.18 -1.67
C ASP A 256 -35.07 18.12 -0.84
N ASP A 257 -34.63 18.51 0.36
CA ASP A 257 -35.36 19.37 1.29
C ASP A 257 -34.79 20.81 1.39
N ASP A 258 -33.90 21.20 0.48
CA ASP A 258 -33.24 22.50 0.35
C ASP A 258 -32.20 22.84 1.43
N ASP A 259 -31.84 21.93 2.30
CA ASP A 259 -30.72 22.15 3.24
C ASP A 259 -29.53 21.21 3.01
N LEU A 260 -28.45 21.42 3.73
CA LEU A 260 -27.21 20.61 3.55
C LEU A 260 -27.11 19.52 4.62
N ASP A 261 -27.24 18.30 4.20
CA ASP A 261 -26.89 17.12 4.98
C ASP A 261 -25.38 16.93 5.04
N LEU A 262 -24.95 16.00 5.86
CA LEU A 262 -23.55 15.63 5.97
C LEU A 262 -23.33 14.13 5.77
N LEU A 263 -22.49 13.76 4.82
CA LEU A 263 -21.98 12.40 4.66
C LEU A 263 -20.48 12.37 4.92
N CYS A 264 -20.05 11.48 5.80
CA CYS A 264 -18.64 11.24 6.14
C CYS A 264 -18.18 9.85 5.75
N GLY A 265 -16.91 9.75 5.30
CA GLY A 265 -16.14 8.51 5.35
C GLY A 265 -15.66 8.21 6.76
N GLU A 266 -14.96 7.11 6.92
CA GLU A 266 -14.30 6.71 8.16
C GLU A 266 -12.95 6.04 7.87
N PHE A 267 -12.18 5.73 8.90
CA PHE A 267 -10.90 5.04 8.75
C PHE A 267 -11.07 3.63 8.16
N LEU A 268 -12.15 2.94 8.52
CA LEU A 268 -12.49 1.65 7.93
C LEU A 268 -13.04 1.83 6.51
N ASP A 269 -14.19 1.28 6.21
CA ASP A 269 -14.67 1.08 4.85
C ASP A 269 -16.10 1.55 4.61
N GLY A 270 -16.73 2.11 5.62
CA GLY A 270 -18.15 2.47 5.60
C GLY A 270 -18.40 3.98 5.55
N PHE A 271 -19.65 4.33 5.31
CA PHE A 271 -20.12 5.71 5.20
C PHE A 271 -21.16 5.99 6.28
N THR A 272 -21.09 7.17 6.89
CA THR A 272 -22.07 7.63 7.87
C THR A 272 -22.74 8.90 7.36
N TYR A 273 -24.06 8.85 7.28
CA TYR A 273 -24.94 9.94 6.92
C TYR A 273 -25.54 10.60 8.16
N PHE A 274 -25.55 11.93 8.18
CA PHE A 274 -26.12 12.77 9.23
C PHE A 274 -27.09 13.73 8.57
N GLU A 275 -28.38 13.51 8.79
CA GLU A 275 -29.44 14.37 8.28
C GLU A 275 -29.47 15.70 9.00
N ASN A 276 -29.65 16.79 8.27
CA ASN A 276 -29.92 18.10 8.82
C ASN A 276 -31.42 18.22 9.12
N VAL A 277 -31.81 18.05 10.37
CA VAL A 277 -33.21 18.24 10.86
C VAL A 277 -33.47 19.67 11.27
N GLY A 278 -32.63 20.61 10.92
CA GLY A 278 -32.72 22.03 11.17
C GLY A 278 -33.23 22.79 9.97
N THR A 279 -32.46 23.77 9.54
CA THR A 279 -32.64 24.56 8.31
C THR A 279 -31.27 24.94 7.79
N ASN A 280 -31.19 25.38 6.54
CA ASN A 280 -29.92 25.82 5.95
C ASN A 280 -29.25 26.95 6.76
N SER A 281 -30.01 27.85 7.40
CA SER A 281 -29.46 28.95 8.22
C SER A 281 -29.17 28.56 9.69
N GLU A 282 -29.76 27.47 10.17
CA GLU A 282 -29.57 26.94 11.52
C GLU A 282 -29.44 25.41 11.46
N PRO A 283 -28.35 24.89 10.92
CA PRO A 283 -28.15 23.44 10.77
C PRO A 283 -28.17 22.70 12.10
N ARG A 284 -28.87 21.58 12.16
CA ARG A 284 -28.91 20.65 13.31
C ARG A 284 -28.91 19.23 12.79
N TYR A 285 -27.84 18.51 13.07
CA TYR A 285 -27.69 17.16 12.56
C TYR A 285 -28.27 16.12 13.52
N ALA A 286 -29.00 15.17 12.97
CA ALA A 286 -29.46 13.98 13.67
C ALA A 286 -28.29 13.02 13.96
N ALA A 287 -28.54 11.99 14.77
CA ALA A 287 -27.57 10.92 14.99
C ALA A 287 -27.16 10.25 13.67
N GLY A 288 -25.89 9.97 13.50
CA GLY A 288 -25.35 9.31 12.30
C GLY A 288 -25.98 7.95 12.03
N ARG A 289 -26.27 7.68 10.77
CA ARG A 289 -26.82 6.41 10.27
C ARG A 289 -25.92 5.83 9.17
N ARG A 290 -25.76 4.51 9.16
CA ARG A 290 -25.01 3.82 8.10
C ARG A 290 -25.77 3.88 6.78
N VAL A 291 -25.04 4.09 5.70
CA VAL A 291 -25.56 4.05 4.33
C VAL A 291 -25.73 2.60 3.89
N ASN A 292 -26.87 2.28 3.28
CA ASN A 292 -27.21 0.93 2.84
C ASN A 292 -27.60 0.89 1.36
N ASP A 293 -27.50 -0.29 0.76
CA ASP A 293 -28.02 -0.56 -0.56
C ASP A 293 -29.54 -0.90 -0.53
N ARG A 294 -30.13 -1.09 -1.72
CA ARG A 294 -31.56 -1.46 -1.86
C ARG A 294 -31.93 -2.78 -1.19
N ALA A 295 -30.97 -3.66 -0.95
CA ALA A 295 -31.19 -4.92 -0.24
C ALA A 295 -31.07 -4.77 1.27
N GLY A 296 -30.71 -3.58 1.77
CA GLY A 296 -30.46 -3.29 3.17
C GLY A 296 -29.07 -3.73 3.65
N ALA A 297 -28.17 -4.10 2.75
CA ALA A 297 -26.78 -4.37 3.09
C ALA A 297 -26.01 -3.05 3.18
N GLU A 298 -25.14 -2.93 4.18
CA GLU A 298 -24.30 -1.75 4.35
C GLU A 298 -23.36 -1.57 3.15
N VAL A 299 -23.28 -0.35 2.64
CA VAL A 299 -22.36 0.00 1.54
C VAL A 299 -20.96 0.11 2.11
N ARG A 300 -20.04 -0.69 1.56
CA ARG A 300 -18.67 -0.80 2.07
C ARG A 300 -17.66 -0.86 0.94
N MET A 301 -16.55 -0.16 1.12
CA MET A 301 -15.36 -0.32 0.27
C MET A 301 -14.65 -1.65 0.59
N ASP A 302 -13.82 -2.09 -0.35
CA ASP A 302 -13.04 -3.32 -0.17
C ASP A 302 -11.93 -3.13 0.88
N LEU A 303 -11.34 -1.94 0.96
CA LEU A 303 -10.23 -1.60 1.86
C LEU A 303 -10.51 -0.32 2.65
N GLU A 304 -9.63 0.01 3.57
CA GLU A 304 -9.71 1.08 4.56
C GLU A 304 -9.22 2.44 4.05
N MET A 305 -9.25 3.45 4.94
CA MET A 305 -8.80 4.82 4.72
C MET A 305 -9.51 5.49 3.54
N ILE A 306 -10.84 5.35 3.51
CA ILE A 306 -11.65 5.82 2.40
C ILE A 306 -11.77 7.35 2.35
N VAL A 307 -11.77 7.88 1.11
CA VAL A 307 -11.90 9.32 0.83
C VAL A 307 -13.09 9.54 -0.12
N PRO A 308 -14.32 9.65 0.39
CA PRO A 308 -15.51 9.94 -0.42
C PRO A 308 -15.56 11.41 -0.85
N ILE A 309 -15.88 11.62 -2.11
CA ILE A 309 -16.18 12.94 -2.71
C ILE A 309 -17.58 12.87 -3.30
N ALA A 310 -18.50 13.66 -2.74
CA ALA A 310 -19.84 13.81 -3.31
C ALA A 310 -19.77 14.64 -4.60
N PHE A 311 -20.30 14.07 -5.68
CA PHE A 311 -20.26 14.64 -7.02
C PHE A 311 -21.32 13.98 -7.91
N ASP A 312 -22.11 14.76 -8.62
CA ASP A 312 -23.11 14.26 -9.61
C ASP A 312 -22.34 13.73 -10.84
N TRP A 313 -21.87 12.49 -10.75
CA TRP A 313 -20.99 11.88 -11.76
C TRP A 313 -21.74 11.52 -13.03
N ASP A 314 -22.96 11.02 -12.90
CA ASP A 314 -23.75 10.56 -14.02
C ASP A 314 -24.76 11.60 -14.52
N LYS A 315 -24.68 12.82 -13.97
CA LYS A 315 -25.46 14.00 -14.40
C LYS A 315 -26.99 13.79 -14.32
N ASP A 316 -27.45 12.98 -13.38
CA ASP A 316 -28.88 12.73 -13.16
C ASP A 316 -29.51 13.68 -12.12
N GLY A 317 -28.68 14.52 -11.50
CA GLY A 317 -29.04 15.62 -10.61
C GLY A 317 -29.06 15.23 -9.13
N ASP A 318 -28.65 14.04 -8.74
CA ASP A 318 -28.35 13.70 -7.36
C ASP A 318 -26.83 13.54 -7.15
N ALA A 319 -26.38 13.48 -5.91
CA ALA A 319 -24.96 13.40 -5.63
C ALA A 319 -24.53 11.94 -5.39
N ASP A 320 -23.68 11.44 -6.28
CA ASP A 320 -22.97 10.19 -6.13
C ASP A 320 -21.74 10.36 -5.21
N LEU A 321 -21.01 9.25 -4.97
CA LEU A 321 -19.72 9.28 -4.31
C LEU A 321 -18.62 8.73 -5.23
N ILE A 322 -17.57 9.51 -5.42
CA ILE A 322 -16.31 9.06 -6.02
C ILE A 322 -15.32 8.81 -4.87
N VAL A 323 -14.95 7.56 -4.66
CA VAL A 323 -14.29 7.13 -3.41
C VAL A 323 -12.93 6.54 -3.67
N GLY A 324 -11.89 7.17 -3.14
CA GLY A 324 -10.53 6.59 -3.10
C GLY A 324 -10.33 5.67 -1.92
N ASP A 325 -9.46 4.67 -2.05
CA ASP A 325 -9.04 3.77 -0.99
C ASP A 325 -7.51 3.74 -0.81
N GLU A 326 -7.05 3.01 0.21
CA GLU A 326 -5.62 2.87 0.50
C GLU A 326 -4.84 2.13 -0.60
N ASP A 327 -5.43 1.19 -1.32
CA ASP A 327 -4.77 0.51 -2.45
C ASP A 327 -4.51 1.46 -3.64
N GLY A 328 -4.95 2.71 -3.53
CA GLY A 328 -4.82 3.70 -4.60
C GLY A 328 -5.82 3.51 -5.72
N ARG A 329 -6.88 2.73 -5.50
CA ARG A 329 -7.99 2.57 -6.44
C ARG A 329 -9.06 3.62 -6.20
N VAL A 330 -9.91 3.86 -7.18
CA VAL A 330 -11.06 4.75 -7.07
C VAL A 330 -12.31 4.02 -7.50
N ALA A 331 -13.37 4.12 -6.70
CA ALA A 331 -14.66 3.51 -6.97
C ALA A 331 -15.75 4.58 -7.21
N PHE A 332 -16.70 4.22 -8.03
CA PHE A 332 -17.99 4.86 -8.18
C PHE A 332 -19.01 4.19 -7.26
N VAL A 333 -19.70 4.98 -6.46
CA VAL A 333 -20.77 4.55 -5.55
C VAL A 333 -22.01 5.38 -5.93
N GLU A 334 -22.84 4.79 -6.80
CA GLU A 334 -24.00 5.44 -7.38
C GLU A 334 -25.08 5.72 -6.33
N ASN A 335 -25.58 6.94 -6.26
CA ASN A 335 -26.82 7.27 -5.57
C ASN A 335 -27.99 6.70 -6.38
N LEU A 336 -28.87 5.96 -5.75
CA LEU A 336 -29.96 5.25 -6.44
C LEU A 336 -31.27 6.05 -6.48
N GLY A 337 -31.17 7.34 -6.33
CA GLY A 337 -32.25 8.32 -6.44
C GLY A 337 -32.53 9.02 -5.13
N ARG A 338 -33.13 10.20 -5.28
CA ARG A 338 -33.46 11.09 -4.19
C ARG A 338 -34.46 10.47 -3.24
N VAL A 339 -34.17 10.54 -1.96
CA VAL A 339 -35.08 10.24 -0.86
C VAL A 339 -35.75 11.52 -0.37
N ARG A 340 -36.83 11.43 0.37
CA ARG A 340 -37.55 12.62 0.88
C ARG A 340 -37.45 12.67 2.40
N GLY A 341 -37.20 13.88 2.89
CA GLY A 341 -37.18 14.30 4.29
C GLY A 341 -37.09 13.23 5.36
N GLY A 342 -35.89 13.04 5.91
CA GLY A 342 -35.62 12.14 7.00
C GLY A 342 -35.27 10.69 6.61
N GLU A 343 -35.26 10.36 5.34
CA GLU A 343 -34.79 9.05 4.86
C GLU A 343 -33.29 9.05 4.60
N VAL A 344 -32.62 7.94 4.88
CA VAL A 344 -31.20 7.76 4.52
C VAL A 344 -31.12 7.53 3.01
N PRO A 345 -30.24 8.26 2.28
CA PRO A 345 -30.03 8.02 0.87
C PRO A 345 -29.53 6.59 0.62
N VAL A 346 -29.99 5.99 -0.48
CA VAL A 346 -29.70 4.61 -0.86
C VAL A 346 -28.68 4.60 -1.98
N PHE A 347 -27.54 3.94 -1.76
CA PHE A 347 -26.47 3.84 -2.74
C PHE A 347 -26.30 2.42 -3.27
N ALA A 348 -25.69 2.30 -4.44
CA ALA A 348 -25.21 1.01 -4.92
C ALA A 348 -23.92 0.59 -4.19
N GLN A 349 -23.59 -0.72 -4.26
CA GLN A 349 -22.27 -1.18 -3.80
C GLN A 349 -21.18 -0.61 -4.71
N PRO A 350 -19.96 -0.34 -4.18
CA PRO A 350 -18.86 0.28 -4.94
C PRO A 350 -18.46 -0.51 -6.18
N VAL A 351 -18.24 0.18 -7.29
CA VAL A 351 -17.66 -0.38 -8.53
C VAL A 351 -16.40 0.38 -8.87
N TYR A 352 -15.26 -0.32 -8.93
CA TYR A 352 -13.98 0.30 -9.21
C TYR A 352 -13.85 0.70 -10.68
N PHE A 353 -13.36 1.92 -10.91
CA PHE A 353 -13.03 2.41 -12.24
C PHE A 353 -11.92 1.59 -12.90
N LYS A 354 -11.90 1.63 -14.23
CA LYS A 354 -10.94 0.92 -15.06
C LYS A 354 -10.10 1.88 -15.90
N GLN A 355 -8.90 1.45 -16.26
CA GLN A 355 -8.02 2.14 -17.20
C GLN A 355 -7.43 1.19 -18.25
N GLU A 356 -6.95 1.74 -19.36
CA GLU A 356 -6.03 1.02 -20.22
C GLU A 356 -4.75 0.67 -19.46
N ALA A 357 -4.27 -0.54 -19.59
CA ALA A 357 -3.13 -1.03 -18.81
C ALA A 357 -1.81 -0.34 -19.21
N ASP A 358 -1.03 0.10 -18.22
CA ASP A 358 0.31 0.65 -18.39
C ASP A 358 1.37 -0.24 -17.71
N THR A 359 1.47 -0.17 -16.40
CA THR A 359 2.43 -0.91 -15.57
C THR A 359 1.72 -1.83 -14.58
N LEU A 360 2.31 -2.97 -14.27
CA LEU A 360 1.75 -3.95 -13.34
C LEU A 360 1.59 -3.34 -11.95
N LYS A 361 0.43 -3.59 -11.33
CA LYS A 361 0.10 -3.14 -9.98
C LYS A 361 -0.72 -4.20 -9.25
N CYS A 362 -0.30 -4.54 -8.02
CA CYS A 362 -1.00 -5.46 -7.11
C CYS A 362 -1.36 -4.73 -5.82
N GLY A 363 -2.53 -4.11 -5.77
CA GLY A 363 -2.98 -3.32 -4.62
C GLY A 363 -1.95 -2.29 -4.16
N ALA A 364 -1.61 -2.28 -2.86
CA ALA A 364 -0.50 -1.55 -2.27
C ALA A 364 0.42 -2.51 -1.50
N LEU A 365 1.68 -2.09 -1.24
CA LEU A 365 2.69 -2.90 -0.55
C LEU A 365 2.84 -4.30 -1.17
N ALA A 366 3.02 -4.34 -2.49
CA ALA A 366 3.11 -5.59 -3.25
C ALA A 366 4.27 -6.48 -2.79
N THR A 367 4.04 -7.79 -2.76
CA THR A 367 5.01 -8.81 -2.31
C THR A 367 5.18 -9.89 -3.37
N PRO A 368 5.89 -9.58 -4.48
CA PRO A 368 6.02 -10.51 -5.61
C PRO A 368 6.87 -11.74 -5.28
N VAL A 369 6.57 -12.82 -5.98
CA VAL A 369 7.40 -14.03 -6.10
C VAL A 369 7.35 -14.47 -7.56
N GLY A 370 8.50 -14.72 -8.17
CA GLY A 370 8.58 -15.34 -9.50
C GLY A 370 8.38 -16.84 -9.40
N ALA A 371 7.49 -17.39 -10.18
CA ALA A 371 7.22 -18.84 -10.25
C ALA A 371 6.58 -19.20 -11.59
N ASP A 372 6.91 -20.37 -12.12
CA ASP A 372 6.13 -21.00 -13.19
C ASP A 372 4.86 -21.56 -12.53
N TRP A 373 3.79 -20.73 -12.43
CA TRP A 373 2.60 -21.08 -11.64
C TRP A 373 1.70 -22.10 -12.33
N ASP A 374 1.55 -22.01 -13.63
CA ASP A 374 0.63 -22.87 -14.40
C ASP A 374 1.31 -23.99 -15.20
N GLY A 375 2.64 -24.09 -15.13
CA GLY A 375 3.40 -25.22 -15.67
C GLY A 375 3.69 -25.15 -17.17
N ASP A 376 3.64 -23.97 -17.76
CA ASP A 376 3.92 -23.77 -19.18
C ASP A 376 5.41 -23.50 -19.47
N GLY A 377 6.22 -23.32 -18.42
CA GLY A 377 7.68 -23.21 -18.47
C GLY A 377 8.19 -21.78 -18.53
N ASP A 378 7.34 -20.79 -18.41
CA ASP A 378 7.76 -19.41 -18.26
C ASP A 378 7.62 -18.92 -16.78
N THR A 379 8.03 -17.71 -16.50
CA THR A 379 7.97 -17.16 -15.15
C THR A 379 6.80 -16.21 -15.02
N ASP A 380 5.82 -16.58 -14.21
CA ASP A 380 4.72 -15.73 -13.76
C ASP A 380 5.13 -14.91 -12.54
N ILE A 381 4.30 -13.92 -12.18
CA ILE A 381 4.39 -13.20 -10.91
C ILE A 381 3.19 -13.55 -10.04
N VAL A 382 3.45 -14.14 -8.88
CA VAL A 382 2.45 -14.32 -7.81
C VAL A 382 2.72 -13.25 -6.76
N SER A 383 1.73 -12.43 -6.39
CA SER A 383 1.96 -11.31 -5.45
C SER A 383 0.87 -11.20 -4.40
N GLY A 384 1.30 -10.95 -3.17
CA GLY A 384 0.46 -10.48 -2.08
C GLY A 384 0.33 -8.95 -2.04
N ASN A 385 -0.55 -8.44 -1.17
CA ASN A 385 -0.79 -7.01 -1.02
C ASN A 385 -1.32 -6.65 0.37
N THR A 386 -1.55 -5.34 0.61
CA THR A 386 -2.13 -4.79 1.84
C THR A 386 -3.50 -5.37 2.15
N ALA A 387 -4.37 -5.51 1.17
CA ALA A 387 -5.73 -6.03 1.34
C ALA A 387 -5.76 -7.52 1.73
N GLY A 388 -4.62 -8.22 1.64
CA GLY A 388 -4.49 -9.62 2.03
C GLY A 388 -4.91 -10.63 0.97
N TYR A 389 -5.09 -10.18 -0.27
CA TYR A 389 -5.25 -11.05 -1.43
C TYR A 389 -3.91 -11.61 -1.89
N ILE A 390 -3.98 -12.66 -2.70
CA ILE A 390 -2.87 -13.16 -3.50
C ILE A 390 -3.34 -13.15 -4.95
N GLU A 391 -2.58 -12.50 -5.82
CA GLU A 391 -2.91 -12.32 -7.24
C GLU A 391 -1.83 -12.93 -8.11
N VAL A 392 -2.23 -13.49 -9.25
CA VAL A 392 -1.33 -14.03 -10.28
C VAL A 392 -1.40 -13.13 -11.50
N PHE A 393 -0.24 -12.71 -11.95
CA PHE A 393 0.01 -12.07 -13.24
C PHE A 393 0.64 -13.14 -14.15
N GLU A 394 -0.17 -13.71 -15.04
CA GLU A 394 0.25 -14.74 -15.98
C GLU A 394 1.08 -14.13 -17.10
N ASN A 395 2.23 -14.73 -17.37
CA ASN A 395 3.10 -14.38 -18.50
C ASN A 395 2.57 -15.06 -19.77
N LEU A 396 2.10 -14.27 -20.73
CA LEU A 396 1.50 -14.76 -21.98
C LEU A 396 2.52 -14.94 -23.11
N SER A 397 3.82 -14.76 -22.84
CA SER A 397 4.84 -14.71 -23.89
C SER A 397 5.55 -16.04 -24.10
N GLY A 398 5.46 -16.94 -23.14
CA GLY A 398 6.26 -18.16 -23.10
C GLY A 398 7.69 -17.93 -22.59
N PRO A 399 8.46 -19.01 -22.40
CA PRO A 399 9.75 -18.97 -21.75
C PRO A 399 10.81 -18.16 -22.54
N LYS A 400 11.74 -17.55 -21.82
CA LYS A 400 12.92 -16.83 -22.34
C LYS A 400 12.60 -15.55 -23.10
N ILE A 401 11.59 -14.82 -22.66
CA ILE A 401 11.22 -13.52 -23.22
C ILE A 401 11.49 -12.42 -22.18
N GLY A 402 12.55 -11.65 -22.38
CA GLY A 402 12.99 -10.61 -21.42
C GLY A 402 12.04 -9.42 -21.24
N ALA A 403 11.05 -9.26 -22.12
CA ALA A 403 9.98 -8.26 -22.00
C ALA A 403 8.60 -8.94 -22.14
N PRO A 404 8.14 -9.65 -21.11
CA PRO A 404 6.91 -10.43 -21.17
C PRO A 404 5.67 -9.57 -21.39
N LYS A 405 4.68 -10.19 -22.06
CA LYS A 405 3.31 -9.71 -22.16
C LYS A 405 2.49 -10.34 -21.04
N TRP A 406 1.78 -9.53 -20.27
CA TRP A 406 1.07 -9.98 -19.08
C TRP A 406 -0.44 -10.01 -19.26
N ALA A 407 -1.09 -10.98 -18.62
CA ALA A 407 -2.54 -10.99 -18.44
C ALA A 407 -2.95 -9.97 -17.35
N ALA A 408 -4.24 -9.65 -17.30
CA ALA A 408 -4.79 -8.96 -16.14
C ALA A 408 -4.64 -9.83 -14.86
N PRO A 409 -4.37 -9.23 -13.69
CA PRO A 409 -4.24 -10.00 -12.46
C PRO A 409 -5.52 -10.78 -12.13
N ARG A 410 -5.35 -12.00 -11.64
CA ARG A 410 -6.45 -12.79 -11.09
C ARG A 410 -6.17 -13.18 -9.64
N ARG A 411 -7.16 -13.05 -8.79
CA ARG A 411 -7.08 -13.48 -7.39
C ARG A 411 -7.05 -15.00 -7.31
N LEU A 412 -6.17 -15.53 -6.46
CA LEU A 412 -6.18 -16.96 -6.14
C LEU A 412 -7.41 -17.30 -5.29
N GLU A 413 -7.91 -18.51 -5.49
CA GLU A 413 -9.13 -18.98 -4.84
C GLU A 413 -8.87 -20.18 -3.93
N VAL A 414 -9.62 -20.23 -2.83
CA VAL A 414 -9.76 -21.39 -1.96
C VAL A 414 -11.24 -21.74 -1.89
N ASN A 415 -11.58 -22.99 -2.22
CA ASN A 415 -12.98 -23.46 -2.27
C ASN A 415 -13.89 -22.61 -3.17
N GLY A 416 -13.38 -22.11 -4.30
CA GLY A 416 -14.13 -21.32 -5.28
C GLY A 416 -14.48 -19.90 -4.82
N LYS A 417 -13.74 -19.36 -3.85
CA LYS A 417 -13.84 -17.96 -3.40
C LYS A 417 -12.45 -17.35 -3.38
N PRO A 418 -12.32 -16.05 -3.71
CA PRO A 418 -11.05 -15.37 -3.56
C PRO A 418 -10.47 -15.56 -2.15
N PHE A 419 -9.22 -16.03 -2.09
CA PHE A 419 -8.51 -16.16 -0.83
C PHE A 419 -8.12 -14.76 -0.33
N ARG A 420 -8.43 -14.50 0.93
CA ARG A 420 -8.08 -13.26 1.61
C ARG A 420 -7.77 -13.50 3.07
N ILE A 421 -6.70 -12.91 3.57
CA ILE A 421 -6.46 -12.76 5.01
C ILE A 421 -6.82 -11.34 5.43
N MET A 422 -7.48 -11.21 6.56
CA MET A 422 -7.74 -9.94 7.23
C MET A 422 -7.46 -10.07 8.71
N ALA A 423 -7.05 -8.98 9.35
CA ALA A 423 -6.89 -8.94 10.81
C ALA A 423 -8.19 -9.22 11.56
N GLY A 424 -9.33 -8.83 10.95
CA GLY A 424 -10.66 -9.04 11.52
C GLY A 424 -11.04 -7.99 12.55
N ALA A 425 -12.21 -8.15 13.16
CA ALA A 425 -12.81 -7.14 14.07
C ALA A 425 -11.95 -6.78 15.28
N ASN A 426 -11.04 -7.65 15.70
CA ASN A 426 -10.07 -7.36 16.77
C ASN A 426 -8.82 -6.61 16.25
N GLY A 427 -8.72 -6.38 14.96
CA GLY A 427 -7.60 -5.68 14.34
C GLY A 427 -6.28 -6.44 14.39
N SER A 428 -5.19 -5.70 14.40
CA SER A 428 -3.81 -6.20 14.38
C SER A 428 -3.04 -5.84 15.66
N ILE A 429 -1.71 -6.01 15.61
CA ILE A 429 -0.79 -5.52 16.63
C ILE A 429 -0.95 -4.01 16.88
N GLN A 430 -1.37 -3.24 15.88
CA GLN A 430 -1.60 -1.79 15.95
C GLN A 430 -3.05 -1.42 16.34
N GLY A 431 -3.88 -2.39 16.64
CA GLY A 431 -5.21 -2.20 17.20
C GLY A 431 -6.37 -2.42 16.23
N PRO A 432 -7.61 -2.17 16.72
CA PRO A 432 -8.84 -2.47 15.99
C PRO A 432 -9.04 -1.71 14.68
N ALA A 433 -8.36 -0.57 14.50
CA ALA A 433 -8.44 0.21 13.26
C ALA A 433 -7.92 -0.55 12.04
N GLU A 434 -7.06 -1.55 12.21
CA GLU A 434 -6.48 -2.33 11.12
C GLU A 434 -7.27 -3.60 10.77
N ALA A 435 -8.59 -3.55 10.85
CA ALA A 435 -9.44 -4.74 10.73
C ALA A 435 -9.41 -5.40 9.35
N LYS A 436 -9.22 -4.65 8.27
CA LYS A 436 -9.27 -5.14 6.89
C LYS A 436 -7.93 -5.40 6.23
N TRP A 437 -6.84 -5.04 6.87
CA TRP A 437 -5.51 -5.31 6.35
C TRP A 437 -5.12 -6.78 6.54
N GLY A 438 -4.35 -7.28 5.56
CA GLY A 438 -3.86 -8.66 5.56
C GLY A 438 -2.34 -8.77 5.40
N TYR A 439 -1.74 -7.94 4.55
CA TYR A 439 -0.30 -7.89 4.33
C TYR A 439 0.32 -9.27 4.10
N THR A 440 -0.16 -10.00 3.11
CA THR A 440 0.33 -11.33 2.76
C THR A 440 1.76 -11.28 2.23
N THR A 441 2.64 -12.13 2.77
CA THR A 441 4.02 -12.36 2.30
C THR A 441 4.29 -13.85 2.27
N PHE A 442 4.95 -14.38 1.24
CA PHE A 442 5.03 -15.84 1.07
C PHE A 442 6.21 -16.29 0.22
N SER A 443 6.44 -17.61 0.22
CA SER A 443 7.19 -18.35 -0.77
C SER A 443 6.28 -19.28 -1.56
N VAL A 444 6.60 -19.50 -2.83
CA VAL A 444 6.03 -20.55 -3.69
C VAL A 444 7.04 -21.68 -3.80
N ALA A 445 6.66 -22.87 -3.37
CA ALA A 445 7.54 -24.04 -3.37
C ALA A 445 6.75 -25.35 -3.24
N ASP A 446 7.30 -26.47 -3.71
CA ASP A 446 6.73 -27.81 -3.49
C ASP A 446 6.97 -28.24 -2.04
N TRP A 447 6.08 -27.81 -1.13
CA TRP A 447 6.28 -28.01 0.31
C TRP A 447 6.09 -29.45 0.77
N ASP A 448 5.25 -30.24 0.15
CA ASP A 448 4.99 -31.64 0.54
C ASP A 448 5.71 -32.69 -0.32
N GLY A 449 6.35 -32.27 -1.41
CA GLY A 449 7.15 -33.14 -2.28
C GLY A 449 6.34 -33.85 -3.33
N ASP A 450 5.18 -33.28 -3.75
CA ASP A 450 4.30 -33.82 -4.76
C ASP A 450 4.54 -33.25 -6.18
N ALA A 451 5.53 -32.36 -6.34
CA ALA A 451 5.93 -31.65 -7.53
C ALA A 451 4.92 -30.55 -7.98
N LEU A 452 4.03 -30.11 -7.11
CA LEU A 452 3.12 -28.98 -7.36
C LEU A 452 3.57 -27.74 -6.57
N PRO A 453 3.38 -26.53 -7.08
CA PRO A 453 3.70 -25.30 -6.35
C PRO A 453 2.68 -25.04 -5.25
N ASP A 454 3.10 -25.08 -4.01
CA ASP A 454 2.35 -24.67 -2.81
C ASP A 454 2.70 -23.23 -2.42
N ILE A 455 1.95 -22.68 -1.46
CA ILE A 455 2.22 -21.37 -0.87
C ILE A 455 2.46 -21.52 0.64
N VAL A 456 3.63 -21.11 1.10
CA VAL A 456 3.95 -20.95 2.54
C VAL A 456 3.95 -19.48 2.87
N LEU A 457 3.08 -19.05 3.77
CA LEU A 457 2.65 -17.65 3.88
C LEU A 457 2.68 -17.15 5.33
N ASN A 458 3.07 -15.88 5.50
CA ASN A 458 2.88 -15.04 6.67
C ASN A 458 1.97 -13.85 6.31
N SER A 459 1.45 -13.16 7.32
CA SER A 459 0.53 -12.04 7.15
C SER A 459 0.62 -11.06 8.32
N ILE A 460 -0.33 -10.15 8.36
CA ILE A 460 -0.58 -9.27 9.52
C ILE A 460 -0.75 -10.05 10.83
N LEU A 461 -1.19 -11.30 10.76
CA LEU A 461 -1.47 -12.14 11.93
C LEU A 461 -0.20 -12.78 12.54
N GLY A 462 0.90 -12.86 11.78
CA GLY A 462 2.15 -13.49 12.24
C GLY A 462 2.15 -15.02 12.25
N ASP A 463 1.04 -15.67 11.93
CA ASP A 463 0.98 -17.12 11.77
C ASP A 463 1.70 -17.54 10.47
N ILE A 464 2.42 -18.65 10.51
CA ILE A 464 2.91 -19.29 9.30
C ILE A 464 1.93 -20.39 8.91
N ILE A 465 1.34 -20.23 7.73
CA ILE A 465 0.35 -21.16 7.18
C ILE A 465 0.77 -21.68 5.81
N TRP A 466 0.21 -22.82 5.45
CA TRP A 466 0.43 -23.50 4.20
C TRP A 466 -0.89 -23.63 3.43
N LEU A 467 -0.87 -23.21 2.16
CA LEU A 467 -1.91 -23.44 1.19
C LEU A 467 -1.44 -24.51 0.22
N GLN A 468 -1.87 -25.75 0.43
CA GLN A 468 -1.52 -26.88 -0.40
C GLN A 468 -2.18 -26.77 -1.77
N ASN A 469 -1.41 -27.02 -2.82
CA ASN A 469 -1.96 -27.18 -4.18
C ASN A 469 -2.45 -28.63 -4.37
N ILE A 470 -3.75 -28.81 -4.36
CA ILE A 470 -4.43 -30.10 -4.60
C ILE A 470 -4.94 -30.26 -6.04
N GLY A 471 -4.51 -29.40 -6.95
CA GLY A 471 -4.87 -29.40 -8.37
C GLY A 471 -3.92 -30.23 -9.22
N THR A 472 -3.50 -29.63 -10.32
CA THR A 472 -2.48 -30.17 -11.21
C THR A 472 -1.45 -29.10 -11.53
N ARG A 473 -0.34 -29.46 -12.16
CA ARG A 473 0.70 -28.51 -12.57
C ARG A 473 0.17 -27.38 -13.46
N THR A 474 -0.76 -27.71 -14.38
CA THR A 474 -1.36 -26.76 -15.33
C THR A 474 -2.69 -26.17 -14.88
N ALA A 475 -3.22 -26.59 -13.75
CA ALA A 475 -4.46 -26.08 -13.17
C ALA A 475 -4.38 -26.12 -11.64
N PRO A 476 -3.58 -25.24 -11.05
CA PRO A 476 -3.41 -25.16 -9.59
C PRO A 476 -4.74 -24.92 -8.87
N LYS A 477 -4.93 -25.61 -7.76
CA LYS A 477 -6.12 -25.47 -6.91
C LYS A 477 -5.69 -25.53 -5.45
N LEU A 478 -5.91 -24.45 -4.72
CA LEU A 478 -5.49 -24.38 -3.33
C LEU A 478 -6.53 -24.98 -2.37
N ALA A 479 -6.04 -25.76 -1.42
CA ALA A 479 -6.81 -26.26 -0.28
C ALA A 479 -6.99 -25.17 0.78
N ALA A 480 -7.85 -25.43 1.77
CA ALA A 480 -7.98 -24.56 2.93
C ALA A 480 -6.64 -24.40 3.67
N PRO A 481 -6.33 -23.20 4.22
CA PRO A 481 -5.07 -22.94 4.90
C PRO A 481 -4.89 -23.86 6.10
N GLN A 482 -3.65 -24.35 6.27
CA GLN A 482 -3.25 -25.18 7.40
C GLN A 482 -2.08 -24.51 8.12
N PRO A 483 -2.03 -24.55 9.48
CA PRO A 483 -0.88 -24.05 10.21
C PRO A 483 0.35 -24.91 9.93
N ILE A 484 1.51 -24.29 9.79
CA ILE A 484 2.79 -25.01 9.84
C ILE A 484 3.13 -25.25 11.29
N GLU A 485 3.39 -26.55 11.62
CA GLU A 485 3.72 -26.99 12.95
C GLU A 485 5.22 -27.22 13.12
N VAL A 486 5.72 -26.94 14.34
CA VAL A 486 7.12 -27.13 14.74
C VAL A 486 7.21 -28.11 15.90
N GLU A 487 8.17 -29.01 15.85
CA GLU A 487 8.50 -29.89 16.96
C GLU A 487 9.34 -29.13 18.01
N TRP A 488 8.63 -28.48 18.91
CA TRP A 488 9.26 -27.71 19.98
C TRP A 488 9.85 -28.63 21.06
N SER A 489 11.01 -28.29 21.58
CA SER A 489 11.61 -28.97 22.75
C SER A 489 10.96 -28.56 24.09
N GLY A 490 9.99 -27.64 24.04
CA GLY A 490 9.23 -27.07 25.15
C GLY A 490 8.12 -26.18 24.59
N PRO A 491 7.53 -25.29 25.40
CA PRO A 491 6.58 -24.29 24.87
C PRO A 491 7.26 -23.40 23.83
N GLN A 492 6.53 -23.04 22.78
CA GLN A 492 6.99 -22.04 21.84
C GLN A 492 7.29 -20.72 22.58
N PRO A 493 8.41 -20.04 22.31
CA PRO A 493 8.70 -18.75 22.87
C PRO A 493 7.62 -17.73 22.52
N ALA A 494 7.15 -16.97 23.53
CA ALA A 494 6.14 -15.92 23.32
C ALA A 494 6.76 -14.70 22.64
N LEU A 495 5.98 -14.07 21.77
CA LEU A 495 6.33 -12.77 21.18
C LEU A 495 6.27 -11.67 22.26
N ALA A 496 7.00 -10.58 22.04
CA ALA A 496 7.11 -9.47 23.00
C ALA A 496 5.83 -8.62 23.12
N TRP A 497 4.76 -8.98 22.43
CA TRP A 497 3.46 -8.28 22.46
C TRP A 497 2.34 -9.17 23.01
N GLY A 498 1.28 -8.56 23.59
CA GLY A 498 0.16 -9.26 24.19
C GLY A 498 -0.95 -9.66 23.21
N TRP A 499 -0.91 -9.19 21.97
CA TRP A 499 -2.01 -9.30 21.01
C TRP A 499 -2.38 -10.75 20.63
N ARG A 500 -1.39 -11.59 20.32
CA ARG A 500 -1.61 -13.01 20.00
C ARG A 500 -0.63 -13.91 20.75
N LYS A 501 -1.07 -15.11 21.05
CA LYS A 501 -0.25 -16.12 21.72
C LYS A 501 -0.12 -17.36 20.84
N PRO A 502 1.05 -18.05 20.86
CA PRO A 502 1.23 -19.32 20.21
C PRO A 502 0.20 -20.35 20.68
N GLN A 503 -0.28 -21.19 19.75
CA GLN A 503 -1.24 -22.23 20.05
C GLN A 503 -0.70 -23.60 19.65
N GLY A 504 -0.50 -24.49 20.63
CA GLY A 504 -0.01 -25.83 20.40
C GLY A 504 1.37 -25.81 19.73
N LYS A 505 1.48 -26.53 18.59
CA LYS A 505 2.69 -26.59 17.76
C LYS A 505 2.73 -25.60 16.62
N ALA A 506 1.62 -24.88 16.35
CA ALA A 506 1.51 -23.93 15.24
C ALA A 506 2.58 -22.82 15.36
N LEU A 507 3.30 -22.54 14.29
CA LEU A 507 4.33 -21.51 14.27
C LEU A 507 3.71 -20.12 14.22
N LEU A 508 3.89 -19.37 15.30
CA LEU A 508 3.60 -17.94 15.38
C LEU A 508 4.92 -17.18 15.47
N THR A 509 5.14 -16.22 14.59
CA THR A 509 6.36 -15.43 14.50
C THR A 509 6.06 -13.93 14.32
N GLN A 510 7.05 -13.14 13.98
CA GLN A 510 6.83 -11.74 13.70
C GLN A 510 5.94 -11.55 12.46
N TRP A 511 5.10 -10.54 12.49
CA TRP A 511 4.12 -10.23 11.46
C TRP A 511 4.74 -9.62 10.19
N ARG A 512 4.13 -9.86 9.02
CA ARG A 512 4.54 -9.28 7.73
C ARG A 512 6.02 -9.57 7.37
N THR A 513 6.52 -10.74 7.73
CA THR A 513 7.88 -11.18 7.35
C THR A 513 7.80 -12.30 6.31
N THR A 514 8.71 -12.32 5.35
CA THR A 514 8.70 -13.38 4.34
C THR A 514 9.17 -14.71 4.95
N PRO A 515 8.36 -15.78 4.89
CA PRO A 515 8.81 -17.13 5.20
C PRO A 515 9.52 -17.70 3.96
N VAL A 516 10.84 -17.77 3.98
CA VAL A 516 11.63 -18.29 2.85
C VAL A 516 11.78 -19.78 2.95
N VAL A 517 11.29 -20.48 1.94
CA VAL A 517 11.39 -21.95 1.79
C VAL A 517 12.54 -22.28 0.84
N PHE A 518 13.54 -23.04 1.32
CA PHE A 518 14.72 -23.41 0.54
C PHE A 518 15.44 -24.59 1.21
N ASP A 519 16.13 -25.43 0.46
CA ASP A 519 17.01 -26.50 0.99
C ASP A 519 18.37 -25.90 1.39
N PHE A 520 18.43 -25.32 2.60
CA PHE A 520 19.62 -24.59 3.09
C PHE A 520 20.80 -25.51 3.40
N ASN A 521 20.52 -26.71 3.88
CA ASN A 521 21.53 -27.67 4.31
C ASN A 521 21.91 -28.73 3.24
N LYS A 522 21.26 -28.66 2.08
CA LYS A 522 21.46 -29.51 0.91
C LYS A 522 21.19 -31.01 1.20
N ASP A 523 20.19 -31.30 2.06
CA ASP A 523 19.79 -32.67 2.40
C ASP A 523 18.62 -33.21 1.53
N GLY A 524 18.11 -32.37 0.59
CA GLY A 524 17.03 -32.70 -0.32
C GLY A 524 15.64 -32.46 0.29
N LEU A 525 15.51 -31.81 1.44
CA LEU A 525 14.26 -31.38 2.05
C LEU A 525 14.22 -29.85 2.06
N LEU A 526 13.05 -29.32 1.78
CA LEU A 526 12.84 -27.87 1.87
C LEU A 526 12.71 -27.45 3.34
N ASP A 527 13.61 -26.60 3.79
CA ASP A 527 13.64 -25.98 5.11
C ASP A 527 12.86 -24.67 5.13
N LEU A 528 12.79 -24.00 6.30
CA LEU A 528 12.19 -22.69 6.45
C LEU A 528 13.15 -21.72 7.14
N ALA A 529 13.33 -20.53 6.55
CA ALA A 529 13.96 -19.38 7.19
C ALA A 529 12.93 -18.27 7.39
N VAL A 530 12.77 -17.82 8.65
CA VAL A 530 11.87 -16.72 9.02
C VAL A 530 12.38 -16.07 10.30
N LEU A 531 11.90 -14.84 10.63
CA LEU A 531 12.31 -14.20 11.88
C LEU A 531 11.74 -14.93 13.09
N ASP A 532 12.58 -15.13 14.11
CA ASP A 532 12.12 -15.61 15.41
C ASP A 532 11.42 -14.50 16.23
N HIS A 533 10.96 -14.85 17.43
CA HIS A 533 10.23 -13.96 18.33
C HIS A 533 11.02 -12.71 18.77
N GLU A 534 12.34 -12.70 18.65
CA GLU A 534 13.22 -11.57 18.99
C GLU A 534 13.71 -10.81 17.76
N GLY A 535 13.33 -11.23 16.54
CA GLY A 535 13.70 -10.59 15.28
C GLY A 535 15.03 -11.04 14.69
N TYR A 536 15.55 -12.19 15.12
CA TYR A 536 16.67 -12.84 14.46
C TYR A 536 16.20 -13.69 13.30
N LEU A 537 16.98 -13.73 12.21
CA LEU A 537 16.76 -14.68 11.13
C LEU A 537 17.08 -16.09 11.65
N ALA A 538 16.07 -16.94 11.66
CA ALA A 538 16.12 -18.27 12.25
C ALA A 538 15.91 -19.35 11.20
N PHE A 539 16.66 -20.42 11.33
CA PHE A 539 16.61 -21.60 10.49
C PHE A 539 15.80 -22.70 11.17
N PHE A 540 14.74 -23.16 10.52
CA PHE A 540 13.91 -24.28 10.91
C PHE A 540 14.21 -25.44 9.96
N GLU A 541 15.00 -26.41 10.44
CA GLU A 541 15.37 -27.58 9.66
C GLU A 541 14.21 -28.54 9.50
N ARG A 542 13.94 -28.98 8.29
CA ARG A 542 12.98 -30.04 8.01
C ARG A 542 13.66 -31.38 8.05
N ALA A 543 13.06 -32.38 8.68
CA ALA A 543 13.62 -33.70 8.82
C ALA A 543 12.56 -34.80 8.76
N ARG A 544 12.98 -36.02 8.49
CA ARG A 544 12.14 -37.22 8.63
C ARG A 544 12.36 -37.86 10.00
N VAL A 545 11.32 -37.88 10.82
CA VAL A 545 11.28 -38.54 12.12
C VAL A 545 10.20 -39.60 12.08
N ASP A 546 10.52 -40.85 12.31
CA ASP A 546 9.60 -42.00 12.23
C ASP A 546 8.79 -42.02 10.91
N GLY A 547 9.44 -41.67 9.80
CA GLY A 547 8.87 -41.62 8.46
C GLY A 547 8.00 -40.41 8.15
N LYS A 548 7.77 -39.52 9.10
CA LYS A 548 7.01 -38.27 8.94
C LYS A 548 7.92 -37.07 8.73
N LEU A 549 7.54 -36.16 7.84
CA LEU A 549 8.19 -34.86 7.71
C LEU A 549 7.81 -34.00 8.93
N VAL A 550 8.80 -33.46 9.60
CA VAL A 550 8.64 -32.55 10.74
C VAL A 550 9.53 -31.34 10.57
N LEU A 551 9.13 -30.19 11.08
CA LEU A 551 9.94 -28.99 11.18
C LEU A 551 10.51 -28.92 12.61
N LYS A 552 11.83 -28.93 12.74
CA LYS A 552 12.52 -28.89 14.06
C LYS A 552 12.42 -27.47 14.66
N ALA A 553 12.60 -27.38 15.97
CA ALA A 553 12.76 -26.10 16.65
C ALA A 553 13.93 -25.28 16.04
N PRO A 554 13.78 -23.95 15.96
CA PRO A 554 14.71 -23.10 15.21
C PRO A 554 16.09 -22.99 15.87
N ARG A 555 17.10 -22.72 15.05
CA ARG A 555 18.42 -22.28 15.48
C ARG A 555 18.80 -20.97 14.73
N ARG A 556 19.59 -20.11 15.37
CA ARG A 556 20.12 -18.87 14.77
C ARG A 556 21.41 -19.21 14.01
N ALA A 557 21.23 -19.76 12.81
CA ALA A 557 22.34 -20.29 12.00
C ALA A 557 22.93 -19.26 11.02
N PHE A 558 22.26 -18.13 10.82
CA PHE A 558 22.70 -17.05 9.95
C PHE A 558 23.42 -16.00 10.79
N THR A 559 24.70 -15.71 10.48
CA THR A 559 25.56 -14.84 11.29
C THR A 559 26.25 -13.78 10.43
N ASP A 560 26.72 -12.73 11.05
CA ASP A 560 27.59 -11.73 10.42
C ASP A 560 29.06 -12.21 10.40
N GLU A 561 29.96 -11.40 9.81
CA GLU A 561 31.40 -11.69 9.72
C GLU A 561 32.10 -11.82 11.10
N LYS A 562 31.46 -11.31 12.17
CA LYS A 562 31.96 -11.45 13.56
C LYS A 562 31.43 -12.69 14.25
N GLY A 563 30.50 -13.43 13.62
CA GLY A 563 29.85 -14.61 14.17
C GLY A 563 28.63 -14.29 15.03
N GLU A 564 28.16 -13.04 15.03
CA GLU A 564 26.95 -12.68 15.74
C GLU A 564 25.70 -13.03 14.90
N PRO A 565 24.65 -13.61 15.50
CA PRO A 565 23.42 -13.93 14.78
C PRO A 565 22.80 -12.71 14.12
N LEU A 566 22.33 -12.84 12.88
CA LEU A 566 21.67 -11.76 12.14
C LEU A 566 20.36 -11.39 12.78
N ARG A 567 20.31 -10.25 13.44
CA ARG A 567 19.09 -9.64 13.96
C ARG A 567 18.61 -8.59 12.99
N LEU A 568 17.51 -8.87 12.27
CA LEU A 568 17.02 -8.00 11.21
C LEU A 568 16.09 -6.90 11.72
N ASN A 569 15.44 -7.10 12.86
CA ASN A 569 14.73 -6.03 13.59
C ASN A 569 14.65 -6.33 15.09
N ASN A 570 14.04 -5.47 15.89
CA ASN A 570 13.82 -5.79 17.30
C ASN A 570 12.45 -6.47 17.49
N GLY A 571 12.27 -7.19 18.61
CA GLY A 571 11.09 -7.98 18.88
C GLY A 571 9.90 -7.22 19.45
N THR A 572 9.95 -5.88 19.60
CA THR A 572 8.88 -5.11 20.25
C THR A 572 7.85 -4.64 19.24
N ALA A 573 6.57 -4.81 19.55
CA ALA A 573 5.35 -4.37 18.86
C ALA A 573 5.58 -3.74 17.45
N GLY A 574 5.28 -2.48 17.21
CA GLY A 574 5.44 -1.83 15.92
C GLY A 574 6.88 -1.72 15.37
N LYS A 575 7.88 -2.13 16.13
CA LYS A 575 9.27 -2.26 15.67
C LYS A 575 9.62 -3.69 15.28
N SER A 576 8.69 -4.61 15.40
CA SER A 576 8.81 -5.99 14.95
C SER A 576 8.22 -6.16 13.55
N GLY A 577 8.55 -7.27 12.89
CA GLY A 577 7.98 -7.59 11.58
C GLY A 577 8.46 -6.69 10.44
N ARG A 578 7.71 -6.68 9.34
CA ARG A 578 7.98 -5.87 8.13
C ARG A 578 9.33 -6.18 7.45
N ARG A 579 9.99 -7.31 7.80
CA ARG A 579 11.23 -7.71 7.13
C ARG A 579 10.92 -8.69 6.03
N LYS A 580 11.29 -8.31 4.81
CA LYS A 580 11.07 -9.06 3.60
C LYS A 580 12.40 -9.37 2.97
N PHE A 581 12.57 -10.60 2.54
CA PHE A 581 13.80 -11.07 1.92
C PHE A 581 13.50 -12.26 1.02
N CYS A 582 14.38 -12.50 0.06
CA CYS A 582 14.37 -13.70 -0.76
C CYS A 582 15.76 -14.34 -0.79
N VAL A 583 15.82 -15.61 -1.18
CA VAL A 583 17.04 -16.39 -1.31
C VAL A 583 17.40 -16.54 -2.79
N THR A 584 18.68 -16.40 -3.13
CA THR A 584 19.21 -16.56 -4.49
C THR A 584 20.72 -16.73 -4.45
N ASP A 585 21.33 -17.24 -5.51
CA ASP A 585 22.78 -17.12 -5.79
C ASP A 585 22.98 -15.84 -6.64
N TRP A 586 23.05 -14.69 -5.98
CA TRP A 586 23.05 -13.39 -6.67
C TRP A 586 24.37 -13.13 -7.43
N ASP A 587 25.51 -13.51 -6.86
CA ASP A 587 26.83 -13.28 -7.46
C ASP A 587 27.37 -14.45 -8.27
N GLY A 588 26.69 -15.60 -8.27
CA GLY A 588 27.02 -16.77 -9.08
C GLY A 588 28.17 -17.60 -8.52
N ASP A 589 28.41 -17.54 -7.22
CA ASP A 589 29.49 -18.29 -6.59
C ASP A 589 29.09 -19.71 -6.15
N GLY A 590 27.81 -20.09 -6.35
CA GLY A 590 27.26 -21.41 -6.03
C GLY A 590 26.78 -21.53 -4.58
N ARG A 591 26.80 -20.44 -3.81
CA ARG A 591 26.22 -20.35 -2.47
C ARG A 591 24.91 -19.56 -2.53
N PHE A 592 24.03 -19.84 -1.60
CA PHE A 592 22.82 -19.03 -1.47
C PHE A 592 23.13 -17.69 -0.76
N ASP A 593 22.57 -16.63 -1.25
CA ASP A 593 22.60 -15.29 -0.68
C ASP A 593 21.18 -14.87 -0.27
N PHE A 594 21.06 -13.70 0.36
CA PHE A 594 19.76 -13.05 0.56
C PHE A 594 19.75 -11.66 -0.05
N LEU A 595 18.61 -11.29 -0.65
CA LEU A 595 18.25 -9.91 -0.89
C LEU A 595 17.27 -9.48 0.22
N LEU A 596 17.64 -8.45 0.99
CA LEU A 596 16.88 -7.95 2.14
C LEU A 596 16.29 -6.59 1.82
N ASN A 597 15.05 -6.32 2.23
CA ASN A 597 14.40 -5.03 2.02
C ASN A 597 15.17 -3.84 2.62
N SER A 598 15.32 -2.80 1.81
CA SER A 598 15.96 -1.51 2.14
C SER A 598 15.39 -0.41 1.23
N ALA A 599 16.15 0.62 0.89
CA ALA A 599 15.76 1.61 -0.13
C ALA A 599 15.33 0.99 -1.48
N ASN A 600 15.86 -0.20 -1.78
CA ASN A 600 15.44 -1.13 -2.83
C ASN A 600 15.66 -2.56 -2.35
N ALA A 601 16.89 -3.08 -2.39
CA ALA A 601 17.29 -4.30 -1.70
C ALA A 601 18.75 -4.25 -1.32
N ASP A 602 19.10 -4.71 -0.12
CA ASP A 602 20.46 -4.94 0.32
C ASP A 602 20.90 -6.35 -0.07
N PHE A 603 22.08 -6.46 -0.65
CA PHE A 603 22.72 -7.74 -0.96
C PHE A 603 23.45 -8.26 0.27
N LEU A 604 22.92 -9.32 0.90
CA LEU A 604 23.58 -10.08 1.96
C LEU A 604 24.29 -11.28 1.34
N GLN A 605 25.58 -11.09 1.04
CA GLN A 605 26.44 -12.09 0.43
C GLN A 605 26.85 -13.18 1.43
N HIS A 606 26.66 -14.43 1.12
CA HIS A 606 27.14 -15.57 1.88
C HIS A 606 28.63 -15.79 1.64
N VAL A 607 29.47 -15.37 2.59
CA VAL A 607 30.94 -15.35 2.42
C VAL A 607 31.66 -16.55 2.96
N ALA A 608 31.06 -17.28 3.91
CA ALA A 608 31.71 -18.46 4.54
C ALA A 608 30.71 -19.35 5.30
N GLU A 609 31.11 -20.57 5.55
CA GLU A 609 30.51 -21.46 6.55
C GLU A 609 31.48 -21.68 7.70
N ARG A 610 31.02 -21.58 8.95
CA ARG A 610 31.85 -21.78 10.16
C ARG A 610 31.01 -22.46 11.24
N ASP A 611 31.51 -23.55 11.78
CA ASP A 611 30.90 -24.27 12.92
C ASP A 611 29.39 -24.55 12.78
N GLY A 612 28.93 -24.86 11.55
CA GLY A 612 27.54 -25.13 11.24
C GLY A 612 26.65 -23.89 11.15
N THR A 613 27.26 -22.71 10.98
CA THR A 613 26.58 -21.43 10.68
C THR A 613 26.99 -20.88 9.31
N TRP A 614 26.11 -20.13 8.68
CA TRP A 614 26.34 -19.43 7.43
C TRP A 614 26.68 -17.98 7.73
N VAL A 615 27.81 -17.50 7.21
CA VAL A 615 28.34 -16.17 7.50
C VAL A 615 28.03 -15.22 6.34
N PHE A 616 27.36 -14.11 6.64
CA PHE A 616 26.92 -13.12 5.67
C PHE A 616 27.62 -11.77 5.85
N LYS A 617 27.83 -11.10 4.73
CA LYS A 617 28.32 -9.73 4.65
C LYS A 617 27.30 -8.89 3.91
N ASN A 618 26.90 -7.75 4.46
CA ASN A 618 26.11 -6.78 3.71
C ASN A 618 26.99 -6.05 2.70
N ALA A 619 26.77 -6.29 1.41
CA ALA A 619 27.51 -5.67 0.30
C ALA A 619 26.88 -4.37 -0.21
N GLY A 620 25.76 -3.91 0.41
CA GLY A 620 25.06 -2.69 0.08
C GLY A 620 23.86 -2.87 -0.81
N THR A 621 23.27 -1.75 -1.26
CA THR A 621 22.06 -1.72 -2.08
C THR A 621 22.34 -2.08 -3.55
N LEU A 622 21.36 -2.72 -4.21
CA LEU A 622 21.46 -3.13 -5.62
C LEU A 622 21.45 -1.92 -6.58
N ALA A 623 20.78 -0.84 -6.20
CA ALA A 623 20.65 0.36 -7.01
C ALA A 623 20.73 1.62 -6.14
N THR A 624 20.96 2.78 -6.77
CA THR A 624 20.92 4.09 -6.09
C THR A 624 19.50 4.64 -5.94
N GLN A 625 18.56 4.18 -6.75
CA GLN A 625 17.18 4.62 -6.71
C GLN A 625 16.49 4.09 -5.46
N ASN A 626 15.81 4.99 -4.73
CA ASN A 626 14.99 4.64 -3.59
C ASN A 626 13.54 4.45 -4.05
N ILE A 627 13.03 3.22 -3.93
CA ILE A 627 11.62 2.85 -4.18
C ILE A 627 10.87 2.53 -2.88
N GLU A 628 11.52 2.72 -1.72
CA GLU A 628 10.90 2.51 -0.41
C GLU A 628 9.93 3.65 -0.08
N GLY A 629 8.74 3.29 0.36
CA GLY A 629 7.83 4.13 1.12
C GLY A 629 7.77 3.63 2.56
N HIS A 630 6.92 2.61 2.84
CA HIS A 630 6.93 1.85 4.08
C HIS A 630 7.81 0.61 3.99
N ASP A 631 7.86 -0.01 2.81
CA ASP A 631 8.42 -1.33 2.61
C ASP A 631 8.77 -1.56 1.13
N VAL A 632 9.82 -2.36 0.86
CA VAL A 632 10.08 -3.00 -0.42
C VAL A 632 10.03 -4.51 -0.21
N SER A 633 9.51 -5.28 -1.17
CA SER A 633 9.54 -6.74 -1.11
C SER A 633 10.42 -7.27 -2.23
N PRO A 634 11.67 -7.66 -1.91
CA PRO A 634 12.59 -8.22 -2.90
C PRO A 634 12.16 -9.64 -3.32
N ALA A 635 12.25 -9.90 -4.60
CA ALA A 635 12.11 -11.20 -5.23
C ALA A 635 13.16 -11.35 -6.34
N VAL A 636 13.27 -12.53 -6.90
CA VAL A 636 14.10 -12.80 -8.08
C VAL A 636 13.27 -13.47 -9.17
N VAL A 637 13.61 -13.15 -10.41
CA VAL A 637 13.01 -13.70 -11.63
C VAL A 637 14.09 -13.96 -12.67
N ASP A 638 13.80 -14.78 -13.65
CA ASP A 638 14.63 -14.99 -14.84
C ASP A 638 13.71 -15.05 -16.06
N PHE A 639 13.28 -13.87 -16.53
CA PHE A 639 12.33 -13.80 -17.65
C PHE A 639 12.96 -14.18 -18.99
N ASP A 640 14.22 -13.81 -19.21
CA ASP A 640 14.92 -14.08 -20.47
C ASP A 640 15.59 -15.49 -20.53
N GLY A 641 15.50 -16.25 -19.44
CA GLY A 641 15.96 -17.62 -19.36
C GLY A 641 17.45 -17.76 -19.56
N ASP A 642 18.23 -16.77 -19.13
CA ASP A 642 19.69 -16.78 -19.23
C ASP A 642 20.38 -17.48 -18.05
N GLY A 643 19.60 -17.90 -17.05
CA GLY A 643 20.06 -18.57 -15.82
C GLY A 643 20.67 -17.65 -14.79
N VAL A 644 20.60 -16.33 -14.98
CA VAL A 644 21.02 -15.31 -14.01
C VAL A 644 19.80 -14.73 -13.32
N PRO A 645 19.71 -14.79 -11.98
CA PRO A 645 18.56 -14.21 -11.29
C PRO A 645 18.57 -12.69 -11.38
N ASP A 646 17.48 -12.10 -11.87
CA ASP A 646 17.23 -10.67 -11.90
C ASP A 646 16.42 -10.22 -10.69
N PHE A 647 16.52 -8.97 -10.30
CA PHE A 647 15.75 -8.41 -9.19
C PHE A 647 14.35 -7.98 -9.63
N LEU A 648 13.36 -8.36 -8.85
CA LEU A 648 12.00 -7.87 -8.91
C LEU A 648 11.59 -7.32 -7.54
N GLY A 649 11.37 -6.02 -7.43
CA GLY A 649 10.94 -5.36 -6.21
C GLY A 649 9.46 -5.02 -6.22
N GLY A 650 8.68 -5.47 -5.25
CA GLY A 650 7.36 -4.93 -4.98
C GLY A 650 7.47 -3.72 -4.06
N ALA A 651 6.82 -2.61 -4.41
CA ALA A 651 6.91 -1.36 -3.67
C ALA A 651 5.59 -0.99 -2.97
N GLU A 652 5.61 0.08 -2.17
CA GLU A 652 4.45 0.58 -1.45
C GLU A 652 3.31 1.00 -2.39
N ASP A 653 3.65 1.56 -3.55
CA ASP A 653 2.67 1.95 -4.57
C ASP A 653 2.00 0.74 -5.27
N GLY A 654 2.31 -0.48 -4.85
CA GLY A 654 1.79 -1.71 -5.43
C GLY A 654 2.42 -2.10 -6.77
N ARG A 655 3.35 -1.31 -7.30
CA ARG A 655 4.00 -1.57 -8.59
C ARG A 655 5.21 -2.48 -8.44
N PHE A 656 5.55 -3.16 -9.53
CA PHE A 656 6.74 -3.98 -9.61
C PHE A 656 7.85 -3.22 -10.32
N TYR A 657 9.06 -3.27 -9.73
CA TYR A 657 10.27 -2.62 -10.23
C TYR A 657 11.31 -3.68 -10.58
N PHE A 658 11.78 -3.65 -11.80
CA PHE A 658 12.71 -4.63 -12.35
C PHE A 658 14.12 -4.06 -12.49
N LEU A 659 15.13 -4.88 -12.20
CA LEU A 659 16.54 -4.56 -12.44
C LEU A 659 17.23 -5.82 -12.97
N LYS A 660 17.76 -5.74 -14.18
CA LYS A 660 18.59 -6.80 -14.74
C LYS A 660 19.88 -6.94 -13.92
N ASN A 661 20.22 -8.17 -13.52
CA ASN A 661 21.47 -8.46 -12.82
C ASN A 661 22.66 -8.21 -13.76
N PRO A 662 23.62 -7.35 -13.36
CA PRO A 662 24.75 -7.00 -14.24
C PRO A 662 25.80 -8.10 -14.35
N ARG A 663 25.62 -9.24 -13.69
CA ARG A 663 26.54 -10.36 -13.77
C ARG A 663 26.65 -10.86 -15.21
N PRO A 664 27.87 -11.05 -15.76
CA PRO A 664 28.05 -11.69 -17.06
C PRO A 664 27.64 -13.17 -17.00
N HIS A 665 27.09 -13.69 -18.08
CA HIS A 665 26.69 -15.08 -18.28
C HIS A 665 27.84 -16.05 -18.22
#